data_be823d720d240c012011fbcf91dd0eee
#
_entry.id   be823d720d240c012011fbcf91dd0eee
#
_cell.length_a   1.000
_cell.length_b   1.000
_cell.length_c   1.000
_cell.angle_alpha   90.00
_cell.angle_beta   90.00
_cell.angle_gamma   90.00
#
_symmetry.space_group_name_H-M   'P 1'
#
loop_
_entity.id
_entity.type
_entity.pdbx_description
1 polymer ?
#
loop_
_entity_poly.entity_id
_entity_poly.type
_entity_poly.pdbx_seq_one_letter_code
_entity_poly.pdbx_strand_id
1 'polypeptide(L)'
;MFRNIVDGFKGLVDVAGANYSPYSVQNVKIEDYKSMSKRLEDGHLILYKKHGCYDCVVVGTPVKMWSLFRLTSDGEAVAQFKLISSKLNILIARSSSLLLENNLQKATDVIREHHSWTPIHIAAYLGLYEFFSQPDILSKINDKTTTTEVTPLMVAITGSQLQCTEQLLKNGASLYMQDNSGETAYHYAVKHHPKCIPILSQFDRDSIKDFFNGKGQTALFVACEKGLSEAVEQLLYAGAEPNVTACDLLPVHIALKTNNMSNIELICEKFPDQLFAKEKKYGGTLAHWARNRESVEKLCKLGCDVNIMSDTGHTPLHIMLKKNRGECIMELLVYGADTRLGDTDGNTPLHLAVEKDDIELVRLFIIFGADVNTQNRKNETPRHLAAVSKKKNRDVILYMLHISGGRRCRKNAHGCLKGCVMEGNYNGTVDDTMQHVMTLDREAILDDMFSSFEDFDQDVDTSNFLRKHRVLCLDGGGIRGLLLIQMLMAIEDAAGIPIKDCFDWISGTSTGGLLALGIAMGKPLPYMKGLYVRLKDEVFKGSRPYPAEFFETMLKKELGETKVMTDIKEPKVIVTAVLADRHPSQLHLFRSYHPTLQTYQDENQPKDRLVPSPPDEQLIWLAARSSGAAPTYFNQAKAFVDGGMIANNPTLDTLTEIHQYNCGLKLRNEGHLVKPIGCVVSLGTGRIPVTSVQSVNVFRPEGILDVKRLVNGFTALVNMMVDQATLSEGPPVDRSRAWCSMLNIPFCRLSPRISEDFPLDCHDDKSIIQMMWETQCYIVANKAKIDKVGKLLRSIYDVKNV
;
A
#
# COMPACT_ATOMS: atom_id res chain seq x y z
N MET A 1 43.16 34.96 1.46
CA MET A 1 44.39 34.21 1.53
C MET A 1 44.73 33.45 0.22
N PHE A 2 43.76 33.10 -0.61
CA PHE A 2 44.01 32.41 -1.91
C PHE A 2 44.54 33.30 -3.04
N ARG A 3 44.38 34.62 -3.01
CA ARG A 3 44.86 35.57 -4.08
C ARG A 3 46.34 35.81 -4.02
N ASN A 4 47.00 35.77 -2.88
CA ASN A 4 48.46 36.07 -2.77
C ASN A 4 49.35 34.87 -3.13
N ILE A 5 48.81 33.68 -3.28
CA ILE A 5 49.57 32.49 -3.72
C ILE A 5 49.69 32.43 -5.26
N VAL A 6 48.69 33.00 -5.95
CA VAL A 6 48.67 32.97 -7.46
C VAL A 6 49.67 33.99 -8.05
N ASP A 7 49.97 35.08 -7.35
CA ASP A 7 50.88 36.13 -7.88
C ASP A 7 52.38 35.73 -7.78
N GLY A 8 52.75 34.77 -6.91
CA GLY A 8 54.11 34.20 -6.82
C GLY A 8 54.47 33.26 -7.98
N PHE A 9 53.45 32.74 -8.67
CA PHE A 9 53.65 31.75 -9.75
C PHE A 9 53.75 32.34 -11.17
N LYS A 10 53.54 33.65 -11.35
CA LYS A 10 53.64 34.31 -12.67
C LYS A 10 54.97 34.20 -13.37
N GLY A 11 56.06 33.85 -12.65
CA GLY A 11 57.38 33.64 -13.24
C GLY A 11 57.67 32.23 -13.78
N LEU A 12 56.77 31.27 -13.60
CA LEU A 12 56.92 29.88 -14.08
C LEU A 12 55.87 29.48 -15.13
N VAL A 13 54.98 30.41 -15.51
CA VAL A 13 53.80 30.15 -16.38
C VAL A 13 54.11 30.23 -17.88
N ASP A 14 55.35 30.61 -18.28
CA ASP A 14 55.66 30.83 -19.68
C ASP A 14 56.06 29.56 -20.46
N VAL A 15 55.85 28.36 -19.91
CA VAL A 15 56.19 27.09 -20.61
C VAL A 15 55.06 26.10 -20.79
N ALA A 16 53.89 26.24 -20.20
CA ALA A 16 52.69 25.43 -20.56
C ALA A 16 51.41 25.96 -19.94
N GLY A 17 50.47 26.41 -20.77
CA GLY A 17 49.11 26.79 -20.35
C GLY A 17 48.29 25.59 -19.92
N ALA A 18 48.14 25.37 -18.63
CA ALA A 18 47.08 24.57 -18.01
C ALA A 18 47.08 24.75 -16.48
N ASN A 19 45.92 24.73 -15.85
CA ASN A 19 45.67 24.86 -14.40
C ASN A 19 46.61 24.05 -13.52
N TYR A 20 47.67 24.68 -13.00
CA TYR A 20 48.72 24.01 -12.23
C TYR A 20 48.34 23.94 -10.73
N SER A 21 48.07 22.74 -10.21
CA SER A 21 48.09 22.50 -8.78
C SER A 21 49.54 22.31 -8.32
N PRO A 22 50.05 22.98 -7.25
CA PRO A 22 51.42 22.78 -6.72
C PRO A 22 51.72 21.34 -6.31
N TYR A 23 50.72 20.51 -6.22
CA TYR A 23 50.75 19.11 -5.77
C TYR A 23 50.43 18.11 -6.89
N SER A 24 50.43 18.50 -8.16
CA SER A 24 50.23 17.59 -9.26
C SER A 24 51.48 16.82 -9.60
N VAL A 25 51.41 15.49 -9.60
CA VAL A 25 52.49 14.58 -10.02
C VAL A 25 52.69 14.70 -11.55
N GLN A 26 53.95 14.84 -11.97
CA GLN A 26 54.25 15.04 -13.37
C GLN A 26 55.54 14.30 -13.75
N ASN A 27 55.56 13.74 -14.96
CA ASN A 27 56.75 13.18 -15.54
C ASN A 27 57.73 14.29 -15.89
N VAL A 28 59.02 14.21 -15.47
CA VAL A 28 60.05 15.22 -15.67
C VAL A 28 61.31 14.60 -16.23
N LYS A 29 62.11 15.40 -16.94
CA LYS A 29 63.39 14.93 -17.51
C LYS A 29 64.55 15.24 -16.58
N ILE A 30 65.50 14.33 -16.52
CA ILE A 30 66.70 14.49 -15.67
C ILE A 30 67.50 15.73 -16.06
N GLU A 31 67.50 16.10 -17.37
CA GLU A 31 68.18 17.26 -17.89
C GLU A 31 67.76 18.55 -17.19
N ASP A 32 66.48 18.70 -16.86
CA ASP A 32 65.93 19.90 -16.26
C ASP A 32 66.46 20.14 -14.84
N TYR A 33 66.97 19.13 -14.19
CA TYR A 33 67.46 19.15 -12.78
C TYR A 33 68.96 19.21 -12.68
N LYS A 34 69.74 19.09 -13.78
CA LYS A 34 71.22 19.13 -13.76
C LYS A 34 71.76 20.47 -13.23
N SER A 35 71.05 21.57 -13.43
CA SER A 35 71.47 22.91 -12.96
C SER A 35 70.89 23.31 -11.60
N MET A 36 70.07 22.43 -10.97
CA MET A 36 69.44 22.66 -9.68
C MET A 36 70.31 22.17 -8.53
N SER A 37 70.33 22.88 -7.39
CA SER A 37 71.03 22.39 -6.19
C SER A 37 70.12 21.44 -5.42
N LYS A 38 70.70 20.30 -4.98
CA LYS A 38 70.02 19.39 -4.06
C LYS A 38 69.93 20.02 -2.69
N ARG A 39 68.67 20.10 -2.14
CA ARG A 39 68.41 20.62 -0.77
C ARG A 39 68.40 19.50 0.26
N LEU A 40 67.69 18.43 -0.04
CA LEU A 40 67.59 17.19 0.76
C LEU A 40 67.51 15.98 -0.18
N GLU A 41 68.02 14.86 0.27
CA GLU A 41 67.93 13.54 -0.40
C GLU A 41 67.61 12.48 0.64
N ASP A 42 66.66 11.63 0.34
CA ASP A 42 66.29 10.50 1.20
C ASP A 42 65.74 9.38 0.31
N GLY A 43 66.51 8.29 0.20
CA GLY A 43 66.16 7.12 -0.61
C GLY A 43 65.92 7.48 -2.09
N HIS A 44 64.71 7.26 -2.57
CA HIS A 44 64.30 7.54 -3.96
C HIS A 44 63.87 8.98 -4.19
N LEU A 45 63.77 9.81 -3.13
CA LEU A 45 63.28 11.18 -3.18
C LEU A 45 64.39 12.20 -3.05
N ILE A 46 64.35 13.24 -3.90
CA ILE A 46 65.30 14.35 -3.87
C ILE A 46 64.48 15.66 -3.91
N LEU A 47 64.77 16.54 -2.94
CA LEU A 47 64.26 17.92 -2.96
C LEU A 47 65.26 18.86 -3.63
N TYR A 48 64.94 19.35 -4.80
CA TYR A 48 65.74 20.33 -5.56
C TYR A 48 65.34 21.74 -5.22
N LYS A 49 66.29 22.67 -5.31
CA LYS A 49 66.07 24.13 -5.15
C LYS A 49 66.59 24.87 -6.39
N LYS A 50 65.75 25.75 -6.98
CA LYS A 50 66.11 26.64 -8.08
C LYS A 50 65.32 27.91 -8.02
N HIS A 51 65.97 29.08 -7.95
CA HIS A 51 65.34 30.42 -7.99
C HIS A 51 64.17 30.58 -7.00
N GLY A 52 64.32 30.09 -5.78
CA GLY A 52 63.29 30.24 -4.74
C GLY A 52 62.14 29.23 -4.80
N CYS A 53 62.12 28.29 -5.76
CA CYS A 53 61.20 27.17 -5.83
C CYS A 53 61.84 25.90 -5.38
N TYR A 54 61.06 25.07 -4.73
CA TYR A 54 61.46 23.73 -4.23
C TYR A 54 60.59 22.69 -4.95
N ASP A 55 61.28 21.73 -5.61
CA ASP A 55 60.63 20.64 -6.36
C ASP A 55 61.06 19.31 -5.77
N CYS A 56 60.10 18.51 -5.32
CA CYS A 56 60.35 17.19 -4.83
C CYS A 56 60.20 16.17 -5.93
N VAL A 57 61.26 15.43 -6.21
CA VAL A 57 61.30 14.48 -7.30
C VAL A 57 61.56 13.09 -6.79
N VAL A 58 60.81 12.11 -7.34
CA VAL A 58 61.11 10.67 -7.15
C VAL A 58 61.82 10.11 -8.41
N VAL A 59 62.90 9.34 -8.18
CA VAL A 59 63.65 8.68 -9.25
C VAL A 59 63.30 7.20 -9.30
N GLY A 60 62.73 6.73 -10.40
CA GLY A 60 62.38 5.32 -10.64
C GLY A 60 63.36 4.60 -11.54
N THR A 61 63.31 3.31 -11.62
CA THR A 61 64.12 2.43 -12.49
C THR A 61 63.26 1.80 -13.58
N PRO A 62 63.61 1.85 -14.88
CA PRO A 62 64.77 2.53 -15.51
C PRO A 62 64.45 4.02 -15.70
N VAL A 63 65.37 4.86 -15.35
CA VAL A 63 65.43 6.34 -15.39
C VAL A 63 64.15 7.07 -15.79
N LYS A 64 63.07 6.94 -15.04
CA LYS A 64 61.89 7.79 -15.09
C LYS A 64 61.88 8.62 -13.83
N MET A 65 61.57 9.89 -13.96
CA MET A 65 61.49 10.84 -12.86
C MET A 65 60.13 11.51 -12.80
N TRP A 66 59.56 11.63 -11.62
CA TRP A 66 58.29 12.35 -11.41
C TRP A 66 58.47 13.44 -10.35
N SER A 67 58.06 14.65 -10.66
CA SER A 67 57.91 15.70 -9.70
C SER A 67 56.61 15.46 -8.91
N LEU A 68 56.68 15.44 -7.58
CA LEU A 68 55.57 15.14 -6.68
C LEU A 68 54.86 16.42 -6.22
N PHE A 69 55.61 17.46 -5.94
CA PHE A 69 55.12 18.77 -5.54
C PHE A 69 56.15 19.86 -5.84
N ARG A 70 55.62 21.12 -6.03
CA ARG A 70 56.44 22.31 -6.23
C ARG A 70 55.96 23.41 -5.32
N LEU A 71 56.81 23.87 -4.40
CA LEU A 71 56.48 24.88 -3.40
C LEU A 71 57.49 26.04 -3.42
N THR A 72 57.07 27.20 -2.95
CA THR A 72 57.90 28.40 -2.88
C THR A 72 58.51 28.60 -1.47
N SER A 73 57.87 28.03 -0.44
CA SER A 73 58.35 28.16 0.95
C SER A 73 59.30 27.03 1.31
N ASP A 74 60.54 27.36 1.82
CA ASP A 74 61.52 26.38 2.28
C ASP A 74 61.02 25.53 3.43
N GLY A 75 60.40 26.15 4.42
CA GLY A 75 59.91 25.46 5.60
C GLY A 75 58.80 24.48 5.25
N GLU A 76 57.85 24.84 4.39
CA GLU A 76 56.78 23.99 3.93
C GLU A 76 57.28 22.85 3.03
N ALA A 77 58.20 23.15 2.09
CA ALA A 77 58.82 22.16 1.19
C ALA A 77 59.57 21.11 1.98
N VAL A 78 60.36 21.50 2.99
CA VAL A 78 61.10 20.60 3.88
C VAL A 78 60.14 19.75 4.74
N ALA A 79 59.07 20.34 5.24
CA ALA A 79 58.07 19.61 6.05
C ALA A 79 57.35 18.56 5.18
N GLN A 80 56.87 18.94 3.98
CA GLN A 80 56.23 18.01 3.05
C GLN A 80 57.20 16.94 2.53
N PHE A 81 58.45 17.28 2.26
CA PHE A 81 59.45 16.30 1.88
C PHE A 81 59.65 15.21 2.96
N LYS A 82 59.85 15.62 4.22
CA LYS A 82 59.98 14.68 5.35
C LYS A 82 58.75 13.80 5.52
N LEU A 83 57.54 14.39 5.38
CA LEU A 83 56.30 13.63 5.51
C LEU A 83 56.20 12.57 4.40
N ILE A 84 56.44 12.95 3.16
CA ILE A 84 56.32 12.07 1.99
C ILE A 84 57.42 11.04 1.96
N SER A 85 58.70 11.46 2.15
CA SER A 85 59.86 10.56 2.09
C SER A 85 59.82 9.45 3.13
N SER A 86 59.40 9.77 4.34
CA SER A 86 59.30 8.78 5.44
C SER A 86 58.29 7.64 5.17
N LYS A 87 57.36 7.86 4.27
CA LYS A 87 56.30 6.87 3.91
C LYS A 87 56.49 6.30 2.51
N LEU A 88 56.72 7.17 1.52
CA LEU A 88 56.75 6.77 0.12
C LEU A 88 57.98 5.92 -0.22
N ASN A 89 59.15 6.16 0.39
CA ASN A 89 60.32 5.32 0.17
C ASN A 89 60.08 3.85 0.56
N ILE A 90 59.36 3.63 1.65
CA ILE A 90 59.01 2.27 2.12
C ILE A 90 58.06 1.60 1.13
N LEU A 91 57.11 2.36 0.59
CA LEU A 91 56.15 1.85 -0.38
C LEU A 91 56.78 1.53 -1.73
N ILE A 92 57.65 2.40 -2.27
CA ILE A 92 58.36 2.21 -3.54
C ILE A 92 59.32 1.00 -3.46
N ALA A 93 60.06 0.86 -2.36
CA ALA A 93 61.00 -0.26 -2.18
C ALA A 93 60.32 -1.64 -2.22
N ARG A 94 58.98 -1.69 -2.05
CA ARG A 94 58.21 -2.93 -1.90
C ARG A 94 57.08 -3.13 -2.93
N SER A 95 56.79 -2.13 -3.73
CA SER A 95 55.78 -2.22 -4.77
C SER A 95 56.19 -1.42 -6.00
N SER A 96 56.56 -2.11 -7.05
CA SER A 96 56.98 -1.51 -8.32
C SER A 96 55.79 -0.89 -9.06
N SER A 97 54.59 -1.35 -8.78
CA SER A 97 53.34 -0.83 -9.37
C SER A 97 53.03 0.61 -8.93
N LEU A 98 53.64 1.09 -7.85
CA LEU A 98 53.47 2.45 -7.36
C LEU A 98 54.12 3.52 -8.29
N LEU A 99 55.15 3.15 -9.02
CA LEU A 99 55.90 4.07 -9.92
C LEU A 99 55.13 4.41 -11.21
N LEU A 100 53.85 4.24 -11.26
CA LEU A 100 52.97 4.76 -12.30
C LEU A 100 52.40 6.12 -11.86
N GLU A 101 52.34 7.07 -12.79
CA GLU A 101 51.94 8.46 -12.53
C GLU A 101 50.64 8.60 -11.73
N ASN A 102 49.63 7.86 -12.14
CA ASN A 102 48.31 7.87 -11.46
C ASN A 102 48.38 7.31 -10.05
N ASN A 103 49.23 6.30 -9.79
CA ASN A 103 49.37 5.69 -8.47
C ASN A 103 50.19 6.58 -7.55
N LEU A 104 51.25 7.23 -8.07
CA LEU A 104 52.02 8.22 -7.35
C LEU A 104 51.19 9.43 -6.91
N GLN A 105 50.33 9.93 -7.79
CA GLN A 105 49.41 11.03 -7.43
C GLN A 105 48.53 10.62 -6.26
N LYS A 106 47.84 9.48 -6.39
CA LYS A 106 46.97 8.97 -5.31
C LYS A 106 47.73 8.77 -3.99
N ALA A 107 48.96 8.23 -4.06
CA ALA A 107 49.76 7.99 -2.87
C ALA A 107 50.17 9.30 -2.19
N THR A 108 50.61 10.30 -2.94
CA THR A 108 50.99 11.61 -2.41
C THR A 108 49.81 12.34 -1.82
N ASP A 109 48.63 12.28 -2.46
CA ASP A 109 47.39 12.88 -1.96
C ASP A 109 46.97 12.22 -0.62
N VAL A 110 46.91 10.91 -0.57
CA VAL A 110 46.59 10.15 0.66
C VAL A 110 47.60 10.44 1.80
N ILE A 111 48.89 10.52 1.51
CA ILE A 111 49.90 10.86 2.55
C ILE A 111 49.67 12.25 3.10
N ARG A 112 49.24 13.21 2.28
CA ARG A 112 48.94 14.59 2.67
C ARG A 112 47.64 14.75 3.41
N GLU A 113 46.62 14.00 3.01
CA GLU A 113 45.32 14.05 3.69
C GLU A 113 45.34 13.30 5.03
N HIS A 114 46.11 12.19 5.12
CA HIS A 114 46.11 11.33 6.28
C HIS A 114 47.53 11.26 6.93
N HIS A 115 47.95 12.31 7.62
CA HIS A 115 49.27 12.41 8.25
C HIS A 115 49.54 11.30 9.25
N SER A 116 48.56 10.80 9.97
CA SER A 116 48.68 9.74 10.97
C SER A 116 48.79 8.33 10.39
N TRP A 117 48.54 8.16 9.08
CA TRP A 117 48.61 6.84 8.46
C TRP A 117 50.07 6.39 8.25
N THR A 118 50.33 5.17 8.65
CA THR A 118 51.63 4.52 8.41
C THR A 118 51.68 3.93 6.99
N PRO A 119 52.86 3.55 6.47
CA PRO A 119 52.97 2.93 5.14
C PRO A 119 52.05 1.75 4.88
N ILE A 120 51.75 0.94 5.89
CA ILE A 120 50.84 -0.21 5.78
C ILE A 120 49.39 0.23 5.55
N HIS A 121 48.96 1.33 6.20
CA HIS A 121 47.61 1.90 5.95
C HIS A 121 47.47 2.46 4.54
N ILE A 122 48.51 3.15 4.09
CA ILE A 122 48.52 3.73 2.73
C ILE A 122 48.54 2.62 1.68
N ALA A 123 49.35 1.57 1.86
CA ALA A 123 49.36 0.40 0.98
C ALA A 123 48.00 -0.30 0.93
N ALA A 124 47.32 -0.42 2.08
CA ALA A 124 45.96 -0.98 2.17
C ALA A 124 44.92 -0.16 1.39
N TYR A 125 44.97 1.16 1.51
CA TYR A 125 44.07 2.07 0.80
C TYR A 125 44.25 2.05 -0.71
N LEU A 126 45.54 2.00 -1.14
CA LEU A 126 45.91 2.03 -2.56
C LEU A 126 45.75 0.67 -3.27
N GLY A 127 45.52 -0.40 -2.55
CA GLY A 127 45.38 -1.73 -3.13
C GLY A 127 46.68 -2.44 -3.45
N LEU A 128 47.77 -2.09 -2.76
CA LEU A 128 49.11 -2.68 -2.97
C LEU A 128 49.23 -4.03 -2.24
N TYR A 129 48.51 -5.04 -2.72
CA TYR A 129 48.43 -6.36 -2.06
C TYR A 129 49.79 -7.08 -1.91
N GLU A 130 50.74 -6.85 -2.83
CA GLU A 130 52.10 -7.40 -2.80
C GLU A 130 52.87 -6.96 -1.53
N PHE A 131 52.53 -5.78 -0.99
CA PHE A 131 53.11 -5.21 0.21
C PHE A 131 52.93 -6.11 1.46
N PHE A 132 51.83 -6.84 1.52
CA PHE A 132 51.41 -7.65 2.67
C PHE A 132 52.03 -9.07 2.66
N SER A 133 52.82 -9.43 1.65
CA SER A 133 53.50 -10.75 1.57
C SER A 133 54.83 -10.80 2.32
N GLN A 134 55.26 -9.70 2.94
CA GLN A 134 56.57 -9.57 3.55
C GLN A 134 56.53 -9.81 5.07
N PRO A 135 57.43 -10.62 5.64
CA PRO A 135 57.39 -11.03 7.06
C PRO A 135 57.48 -9.87 8.07
N ASP A 136 58.27 -8.84 7.79
CA ASP A 136 58.42 -7.66 8.63
C ASP A 136 57.19 -6.77 8.69
N ILE A 137 56.30 -6.86 7.69
CA ILE A 137 55.03 -6.18 7.66
C ILE A 137 53.94 -6.91 8.47
N LEU A 138 54.02 -8.23 8.52
CA LEU A 138 53.06 -9.06 9.26
C LEU A 138 52.96 -8.69 10.75
N SER A 139 54.11 -8.31 11.36
CA SER A 139 54.11 -7.84 12.76
C SER A 139 53.30 -6.57 12.99
N LYS A 140 53.04 -5.78 11.93
CA LYS A 140 52.34 -4.47 11.97
C LYS A 140 50.94 -4.52 11.36
N ILE A 141 50.45 -5.71 11.02
CA ILE A 141 49.19 -5.88 10.29
C ILE A 141 47.95 -5.34 11.05
N ASN A 142 48.05 -5.28 12.37
CA ASN A 142 47.01 -4.78 13.28
C ASN A 142 47.38 -3.42 13.92
N ASP A 143 48.41 -2.73 13.41
CA ASP A 143 48.79 -1.42 13.93
C ASP A 143 47.62 -0.44 13.77
N LYS A 144 47.40 0.36 14.79
CA LYS A 144 46.39 1.41 14.80
C LYS A 144 46.99 2.77 14.47
N THR A 145 46.25 3.60 13.77
CA THR A 145 46.64 5.01 13.56
C THR A 145 46.57 5.78 14.89
N THR A 146 47.41 6.78 15.04
CA THR A 146 47.56 7.54 16.32
C THR A 146 46.35 8.44 16.63
N THR A 147 45.58 8.84 15.65
CA THR A 147 44.46 9.82 15.82
C THR A 147 43.10 9.17 15.87
N THR A 148 42.86 8.22 14.99
CA THR A 148 41.56 7.60 14.81
C THR A 148 41.50 6.13 15.20
N GLU A 149 42.65 5.55 15.53
CA GLU A 149 42.79 4.13 15.89
C GLU A 149 42.32 3.15 14.79
N VAL A 150 42.33 3.59 13.53
CA VAL A 150 41.89 2.79 12.39
C VAL A 150 42.98 1.79 12.04
N THR A 151 42.63 0.55 11.71
CA THR A 151 43.52 -0.50 11.29
C THR A 151 43.71 -0.55 9.76
N PRO A 152 44.81 -1.18 9.25
CA PRO A 152 44.98 -1.38 7.80
C PRO A 152 43.79 -2.09 7.13
N LEU A 153 43.14 -3.05 7.82
CA LEU A 153 41.95 -3.73 7.32
C LEU A 153 40.81 -2.75 7.09
N MET A 154 40.50 -1.87 8.04
CA MET A 154 39.46 -0.85 7.93
C MET A 154 39.77 0.13 6.80
N VAL A 155 41.04 0.49 6.63
CA VAL A 155 41.46 1.39 5.57
C VAL A 155 41.40 0.72 4.20
N ALA A 156 41.73 -0.57 4.05
CA ALA A 156 41.53 -1.33 2.83
C ALA A 156 40.02 -1.33 2.38
N ILE A 157 39.13 -1.51 3.34
CA ILE A 157 37.67 -1.47 3.09
C ILE A 157 37.27 -0.07 2.66
N THR A 158 37.77 0.98 3.32
CA THR A 158 37.51 2.37 2.94
C THR A 158 37.96 2.68 1.50
N GLY A 159 39.13 2.12 1.11
CA GLY A 159 39.67 2.23 -0.25
C GLY A 159 38.98 1.30 -1.27
N SER A 160 37.98 0.52 -0.85
CA SER A 160 37.27 -0.45 -1.71
C SER A 160 38.16 -1.53 -2.32
N GLN A 161 39.21 -1.94 -1.60
CA GLN A 161 40.28 -2.85 -2.07
C GLN A 161 40.01 -4.31 -1.63
N LEU A 162 39.17 -5.03 -2.42
CA LEU A 162 38.77 -6.42 -2.10
C LEU A 162 39.94 -7.37 -1.94
N GLN A 163 40.93 -7.35 -2.87
CA GLN A 163 42.11 -8.22 -2.82
C GLN A 163 43.00 -7.95 -1.60
N CYS A 164 43.22 -6.68 -1.26
CA CYS A 164 43.93 -6.30 -0.05
C CYS A 164 43.18 -6.70 1.22
N THR A 165 41.87 -6.54 1.25
CA THR A 165 41.03 -6.99 2.37
C THR A 165 41.19 -8.49 2.60
N GLU A 166 41.10 -9.28 1.56
CA GLU A 166 41.28 -10.74 1.63
C GLU A 166 42.70 -11.12 2.04
N GLN A 167 43.74 -10.47 1.48
CA GLN A 167 45.12 -10.76 1.81
C GLN A 167 45.47 -10.37 3.23
N LEU A 168 44.98 -9.24 3.75
CA LEU A 168 45.14 -8.84 5.15
C LEU A 168 44.52 -9.88 6.09
N LEU A 169 43.34 -10.39 5.79
CA LEU A 169 42.68 -11.42 6.61
C LEU A 169 43.41 -12.76 6.57
N LYS A 170 43.89 -13.20 5.39
CA LYS A 170 44.75 -14.39 5.25
C LYS A 170 46.06 -14.31 6.06
N ASN A 171 46.57 -13.09 6.22
CA ASN A 171 47.78 -12.80 6.97
C ASN A 171 47.57 -12.51 8.46
N GLY A 172 46.33 -12.70 8.96
CA GLY A 172 46.03 -12.59 10.40
C GLY A 172 45.57 -11.20 10.84
N ALA A 173 45.03 -10.36 9.95
CA ALA A 173 44.36 -9.13 10.37
C ALA A 173 43.17 -9.47 11.25
N SER A 174 43.08 -8.84 12.40
CA SER A 174 42.07 -9.12 13.41
C SER A 174 40.75 -8.37 13.13
N LEU A 175 39.65 -9.11 13.14
CA LEU A 175 38.30 -8.54 13.05
C LEU A 175 37.84 -7.91 14.37
N TYR A 176 38.46 -8.25 15.51
CA TYR A 176 38.11 -7.73 16.85
C TYR A 176 38.50 -6.27 17.07
N MET A 177 39.37 -5.75 16.20
CA MET A 177 39.88 -4.40 16.37
C MET A 177 38.75 -3.40 16.15
N GLN A 178 38.69 -2.40 17.01
CA GLN A 178 37.77 -1.26 16.91
C GLN A 178 38.56 0.03 16.81
N ASP A 179 38.03 1.00 16.11
CA ASP A 179 38.54 2.37 16.06
C ASP A 179 38.17 3.14 17.36
N ASN A 180 38.52 4.42 17.44
CA ASN A 180 38.18 5.29 18.58
C ASN A 180 36.66 5.56 18.73
N SER A 181 35.86 5.25 17.72
CA SER A 181 34.38 5.29 17.74
C SER A 181 33.76 3.94 18.08
N GLY A 182 34.56 2.92 18.37
CA GLY A 182 34.15 1.54 18.58
C GLY A 182 33.68 0.81 17.32
N GLU A 183 34.00 1.33 16.15
CA GLU A 183 33.57 0.72 14.88
C GLU A 183 34.50 -0.42 14.47
N THR A 184 33.93 -1.54 14.07
CA THR A 184 34.62 -2.73 13.56
C THR A 184 34.76 -2.66 12.03
N ALA A 185 35.53 -3.60 11.45
CA ALA A 185 35.64 -3.77 10.00
C ALA A 185 34.25 -3.92 9.30
N TYR A 186 33.25 -4.54 9.95
CA TYR A 186 31.88 -4.64 9.44
C TYR A 186 31.18 -3.29 9.35
N HIS A 187 31.36 -2.41 10.34
CA HIS A 187 30.80 -1.06 10.29
C HIS A 187 31.39 -0.25 9.13
N TYR A 188 32.71 -0.42 8.90
CA TYR A 188 33.39 0.18 7.74
C TYR A 188 32.88 -0.40 6.43
N ALA A 189 32.70 -1.73 6.33
CA ALA A 189 32.17 -2.38 5.14
C ALA A 189 30.77 -1.87 4.78
N VAL A 190 29.89 -1.73 5.78
CA VAL A 190 28.54 -1.16 5.60
C VAL A 190 28.60 0.26 5.03
N LYS A 191 29.50 1.09 5.54
CA LYS A 191 29.59 2.52 5.17
C LYS A 191 30.25 2.78 3.83
N HIS A 192 31.24 1.97 3.48
CA HIS A 192 32.13 2.26 2.36
C HIS A 192 32.07 1.23 1.25
N HIS A 193 32.03 -0.08 1.56
CA HIS A 193 32.07 -1.12 0.53
C HIS A 193 31.40 -2.43 0.96
N PRO A 194 30.09 -2.58 0.80
CA PRO A 194 29.34 -3.76 1.25
C PRO A 194 29.85 -5.10 0.68
N LYS A 195 30.47 -5.09 -0.50
CA LYS A 195 31.05 -6.30 -1.12
C LYS A 195 32.21 -6.90 -0.35
N CYS A 196 32.76 -6.20 0.65
CA CYS A 196 33.72 -6.77 1.58
C CYS A 196 33.08 -7.70 2.62
N ILE A 197 31.79 -7.57 2.90
CA ILE A 197 31.10 -8.34 3.94
C ILE A 197 31.23 -9.85 3.75
N PRO A 198 31.01 -10.43 2.56
CA PRO A 198 31.20 -11.85 2.32
C PRO A 198 32.64 -12.33 2.58
N ILE A 199 33.63 -11.47 2.30
CA ILE A 199 35.04 -11.79 2.55
C ILE A 199 35.31 -11.80 4.09
N LEU A 200 34.80 -10.76 4.79
CA LEU A 200 34.94 -10.70 6.26
C LEU A 200 34.29 -11.92 6.93
N SER A 201 33.10 -12.33 6.44
CA SER A 201 32.34 -13.44 7.04
C SER A 201 33.07 -14.81 6.95
N GLN A 202 33.91 -15.02 5.93
CA GLN A 202 34.73 -16.26 5.80
C GLN A 202 35.73 -16.41 6.92
N PHE A 203 36.16 -15.29 7.54
CA PHE A 203 37.14 -15.27 8.62
C PHE A 203 36.52 -14.98 9.99
N ASP A 204 35.20 -14.70 10.04
CA ASP A 204 34.48 -14.40 11.28
C ASP A 204 34.00 -15.67 11.97
N ARG A 205 34.72 -16.12 12.99
CA ARG A 205 34.39 -17.31 13.79
C ARG A 205 33.59 -16.99 15.05
N ASP A 206 33.57 -15.73 15.46
CA ASP A 206 33.13 -15.31 16.79
C ASP A 206 31.98 -14.27 16.70
N SER A 207 31.28 -14.21 15.55
CA SER A 207 30.14 -13.32 15.31
C SER A 207 30.44 -11.82 15.53
N ILE A 208 31.64 -11.38 15.11
CA ILE A 208 32.05 -9.97 15.19
C ILE A 208 31.12 -9.03 14.41
N LYS A 209 30.44 -9.55 13.41
CA LYS A 209 29.40 -8.82 12.65
C LYS A 209 28.31 -8.25 13.55
N ASP A 210 28.05 -8.83 14.72
CA ASP A 210 27.04 -8.42 15.67
C ASP A 210 27.59 -7.56 16.83
N PHE A 211 28.84 -7.17 16.77
CA PHE A 211 29.47 -6.32 17.79
C PHE A 211 28.94 -4.89 17.70
N PHE A 212 28.88 -4.26 18.86
CA PHE A 212 28.40 -2.86 18.98
C PHE A 212 29.55 -1.88 18.75
N ASN A 213 29.23 -0.77 18.08
CA ASN A 213 30.07 0.41 18.03
C ASN A 213 29.93 1.24 19.33
N GLY A 214 30.67 2.33 19.46
CA GLY A 214 30.62 3.24 20.62
C GLY A 214 29.27 3.91 20.87
N LYS A 215 28.33 3.82 19.90
CA LYS A 215 26.93 4.26 20.03
C LYS A 215 25.98 3.13 20.42
N GLY A 216 26.48 1.94 20.67
CA GLY A 216 25.67 0.77 20.95
C GLY A 216 24.89 0.25 19.73
N GLN A 217 25.40 0.40 18.50
CA GLN A 217 24.78 -0.02 17.25
C GLN A 217 25.55 -1.14 16.61
N THR A 218 24.89 -2.17 16.09
CA THR A 218 25.49 -3.21 15.26
C THR A 218 25.65 -2.75 13.81
N ALA A 219 26.48 -3.43 13.02
CA ALA A 219 26.64 -3.14 11.61
C ALA A 219 25.30 -3.23 10.85
N LEU A 220 24.45 -4.24 11.15
CA LEU A 220 23.12 -4.40 10.58
C LEU A 220 22.19 -3.22 10.96
N PHE A 221 22.24 -2.77 12.20
CA PHE A 221 21.45 -1.60 12.64
C PHE A 221 21.85 -0.34 11.87
N VAL A 222 23.16 -0.09 11.69
CA VAL A 222 23.67 1.05 10.92
C VAL A 222 23.27 0.97 9.45
N ALA A 223 23.29 -0.23 8.86
CA ALA A 223 22.85 -0.45 7.49
C ALA A 223 21.37 -0.13 7.31
N CYS A 224 20.53 -0.56 8.27
CA CYS A 224 19.09 -0.25 8.28
C CYS A 224 18.81 1.23 8.50
N GLU A 225 19.53 1.88 9.43
CA GLU A 225 19.38 3.32 9.71
C GLU A 225 19.72 4.18 8.48
N LYS A 226 20.73 3.80 7.71
CA LYS A 226 21.17 4.53 6.52
C LYS A 226 20.47 4.12 5.23
N GLY A 227 19.64 3.09 5.25
CA GLY A 227 18.92 2.62 4.08
C GLY A 227 19.79 1.89 3.05
N LEU A 228 20.87 1.26 3.48
CA LEU A 228 21.85 0.61 2.60
C LEU A 228 21.45 -0.85 2.33
N SER A 229 20.52 -1.06 1.39
CA SER A 229 19.91 -2.38 1.13
C SER A 229 20.94 -3.43 0.70
N GLU A 230 21.95 -3.09 -0.10
CA GLU A 230 23.04 -4.02 -0.44
C GLU A 230 23.80 -4.49 0.80
N ALA A 231 24.07 -3.58 1.74
CA ALA A 231 24.75 -3.94 2.99
C ALA A 231 23.87 -4.81 3.89
N VAL A 232 22.57 -4.51 3.98
CA VAL A 232 21.59 -5.32 4.73
C VAL A 232 21.55 -6.73 4.15
N GLU A 233 21.42 -6.87 2.85
CA GLU A 233 21.39 -8.15 2.16
C GLU A 233 22.66 -8.97 2.45
N GLN A 234 23.84 -8.38 2.26
CA GLN A 234 25.11 -9.06 2.50
C GLN A 234 25.33 -9.46 3.97
N LEU A 235 24.92 -8.60 4.92
CA LEU A 235 24.99 -8.91 6.35
C LEU A 235 24.06 -10.07 6.72
N LEU A 236 22.83 -10.07 6.21
CA LEU A 236 21.90 -11.17 6.43
C LEU A 236 22.42 -12.48 5.83
N TYR A 237 23.03 -12.45 4.63
CA TYR A 237 23.70 -13.63 4.05
C TYR A 237 24.90 -14.09 4.87
N ALA A 238 25.64 -13.16 5.47
CA ALA A 238 26.71 -13.46 6.41
C ALA A 238 26.23 -13.99 7.77
N GLY A 239 24.92 -14.08 7.97
CA GLY A 239 24.30 -14.57 9.20
C GLY A 239 24.31 -13.56 10.35
N ALA A 240 24.18 -12.26 10.05
CA ALA A 240 23.97 -11.24 11.08
C ALA A 240 22.62 -11.45 11.78
N GLU A 241 22.62 -11.30 13.12
CA GLU A 241 21.45 -11.56 13.96
C GLU A 241 20.50 -10.36 13.99
N PRO A 242 19.27 -10.46 13.45
CA PRO A 242 18.32 -9.35 13.39
C PRO A 242 17.64 -9.03 14.73
N ASN A 243 17.78 -9.94 15.75
CA ASN A 243 17.21 -9.75 17.08
C ASN A 243 18.09 -8.95 18.03
N VAL A 244 19.25 -8.52 17.61
CA VAL A 244 20.14 -7.72 18.45
C VAL A 244 19.59 -6.30 18.56
N THR A 245 19.19 -5.95 19.77
CA THR A 245 18.63 -4.61 20.08
C THR A 245 19.73 -3.57 20.20
N ALA A 246 19.60 -2.48 19.48
CA ALA A 246 20.46 -1.32 19.59
C ALA A 246 19.63 -0.07 19.88
N CYS A 247 20.00 0.71 20.89
CA CYS A 247 19.23 1.90 21.29
C CYS A 247 17.74 1.62 21.55
N ASP A 248 17.42 0.50 22.20
CA ASP A 248 16.07 -0.02 22.48
C ASP A 248 15.23 -0.40 21.23
N LEU A 249 15.81 -0.40 20.04
CA LEU A 249 15.16 -0.75 18.78
C LEU A 249 15.84 -1.95 18.11
N LEU A 250 15.06 -2.74 17.40
CA LEU A 250 15.59 -3.75 16.48
C LEU A 250 15.95 -3.11 15.13
N PRO A 251 16.83 -3.73 14.32
CA PRO A 251 17.18 -3.26 12.99
C PRO A 251 15.95 -2.98 12.09
N VAL A 252 14.92 -3.83 12.19
CA VAL A 252 13.69 -3.67 11.43
C VAL A 252 12.87 -2.43 11.87
N HIS A 253 12.90 -2.07 13.16
CA HIS A 253 12.21 -0.87 13.65
C HIS A 253 12.90 0.42 13.21
N ILE A 254 14.25 0.43 13.19
CA ILE A 254 14.97 1.61 12.69
C ILE A 254 14.80 1.76 11.18
N ALA A 255 14.76 0.67 10.41
CA ALA A 255 14.46 0.70 8.99
C ALA A 255 13.09 1.34 8.72
N LEU A 256 12.07 0.99 9.50
CA LEU A 256 10.74 1.59 9.39
C LEU A 256 10.73 3.07 9.83
N LYS A 257 11.45 3.39 10.89
CA LYS A 257 11.59 4.77 11.39
C LYS A 257 12.21 5.70 10.34
N THR A 258 13.12 5.19 9.53
CA THR A 258 13.79 5.92 8.43
C THR A 258 13.08 5.74 7.08
N ASN A 259 11.93 5.04 7.05
CA ASN A 259 11.10 4.76 5.87
C ASN A 259 11.80 3.90 4.80
N ASN A 260 12.68 3.00 5.21
CA ASN A 260 13.43 2.10 4.32
C ASN A 260 12.71 0.77 4.18
N MET A 261 11.61 0.75 3.41
CA MET A 261 10.77 -0.44 3.25
C MET A 261 11.50 -1.63 2.62
N SER A 262 12.41 -1.39 1.66
CA SER A 262 13.21 -2.46 1.05
C SER A 262 14.03 -3.25 2.07
N ASN A 263 14.57 -2.57 3.08
CA ASN A 263 15.31 -3.24 4.15
C ASN A 263 14.41 -4.11 5.04
N ILE A 264 13.17 -3.66 5.25
CA ILE A 264 12.17 -4.44 6.00
C ILE A 264 11.79 -5.70 5.21
N GLU A 265 11.55 -5.57 3.92
CA GLU A 265 11.24 -6.69 3.02
C GLU A 265 12.37 -7.73 3.08
N LEU A 266 13.64 -7.32 2.89
CA LEU A 266 14.81 -8.20 2.96
C LEU A 266 14.93 -8.92 4.31
N ILE A 267 14.71 -8.22 5.42
CA ILE A 267 14.78 -8.81 6.76
C ILE A 267 13.63 -9.79 6.98
N CYS A 268 12.40 -9.41 6.63
CA CYS A 268 11.21 -10.22 6.87
C CYS A 268 11.10 -11.43 5.92
N GLU A 269 11.62 -11.35 4.70
CA GLU A 269 11.72 -12.51 3.79
C GLU A 269 12.60 -13.62 4.40
N LYS A 270 13.71 -13.24 5.01
CA LYS A 270 14.64 -14.19 5.63
C LYS A 270 14.23 -14.58 7.04
N PHE A 271 13.64 -13.67 7.80
CA PHE A 271 13.22 -13.82 9.19
C PHE A 271 11.78 -13.35 9.37
N PRO A 272 10.75 -14.15 9.00
CA PRO A 272 9.35 -13.75 9.06
C PRO A 272 8.87 -13.32 10.44
N ASP A 273 9.45 -13.87 11.51
CA ASP A 273 9.13 -13.53 12.90
C ASP A 273 9.39 -12.07 13.25
N GLN A 274 10.24 -11.38 12.47
CA GLN A 274 10.51 -9.95 12.64
C GLN A 274 9.28 -9.07 12.43
N LEU A 275 8.28 -9.54 11.70
CA LEU A 275 6.99 -8.83 11.54
C LEU A 275 6.24 -8.66 12.87
N PHE A 276 6.43 -9.59 13.80
CA PHE A 276 5.77 -9.62 15.11
C PHE A 276 6.68 -9.16 16.25
N ALA A 277 7.95 -8.87 15.94
CA ALA A 277 8.94 -8.46 16.92
C ALA A 277 8.52 -7.15 17.59
N LYS A 278 8.63 -7.11 18.92
CA LYS A 278 8.33 -5.95 19.75
C LYS A 278 9.61 -5.19 20.10
N GLU A 279 9.58 -3.86 20.02
CA GLU A 279 10.66 -3.05 20.53
C GLU A 279 10.68 -3.04 22.06
N LYS A 280 11.86 -2.79 22.65
CA LYS A 280 12.10 -3.00 24.09
C LYS A 280 11.43 -1.96 24.99
N LYS A 281 11.23 -0.73 24.50
CA LYS A 281 10.80 0.39 25.35
C LYS A 281 9.30 0.41 25.64
N TYR A 282 8.47 0.14 24.63
CA TYR A 282 7.00 0.21 24.71
C TYR A 282 6.32 -1.07 24.27
N GLY A 283 7.08 -2.06 23.81
CA GLY A 283 6.55 -3.31 23.29
C GLY A 283 5.75 -3.16 21.99
N GLY A 284 6.03 -2.12 21.23
CA GLY A 284 5.34 -1.86 19.97
C GLY A 284 5.89 -2.72 18.83
N THR A 285 5.01 -3.30 18.02
CA THR A 285 5.35 -3.99 16.77
C THR A 285 5.56 -2.99 15.63
N LEU A 286 5.97 -3.47 14.46
CA LEU A 286 6.15 -2.63 13.27
C LEU A 286 4.91 -1.81 12.93
N ALA A 287 3.70 -2.38 13.06
CA ALA A 287 2.46 -1.67 12.80
C ALA A 287 2.28 -0.42 13.68
N HIS A 288 2.80 -0.41 14.93
CA HIS A 288 2.77 0.77 15.82
C HIS A 288 3.70 1.88 15.36
N TRP A 289 4.73 1.55 14.58
CA TRP A 289 5.77 2.46 14.10
C TRP A 289 5.50 3.02 12.70
N ALA A 290 4.54 2.47 11.96
CA ALA A 290 4.17 2.93 10.63
C ALA A 290 3.88 4.44 10.62
N ARG A 291 4.29 5.14 9.56
CA ARG A 291 4.24 6.60 9.50
C ARG A 291 3.31 7.15 8.44
N ASN A 292 3.10 6.41 7.38
CA ASN A 292 2.28 6.77 6.23
C ASN A 292 1.50 5.55 5.75
N ARG A 293 0.55 5.79 4.85
CA ARG A 293 -0.30 4.77 4.23
C ARG A 293 0.52 3.64 3.60
N GLU A 294 1.54 3.98 2.80
CA GLU A 294 2.37 3.02 2.09
C GLU A 294 3.07 2.03 3.04
N SER A 295 3.57 2.53 4.18
CA SER A 295 4.23 1.65 5.18
C SER A 295 3.24 0.69 5.84
N VAL A 296 2.00 1.12 6.14
CA VAL A 296 0.95 0.22 6.65
C VAL A 296 0.61 -0.84 5.61
N GLU A 297 0.36 -0.42 4.38
CA GLU A 297 0.01 -1.31 3.27
C GLU A 297 1.05 -2.40 3.04
N LYS A 298 2.33 -2.02 2.94
CA LYS A 298 3.44 -2.97 2.74
C LYS A 298 3.58 -3.94 3.91
N LEU A 299 3.51 -3.45 5.15
CA LEU A 299 3.55 -4.31 6.35
C LEU A 299 2.40 -5.31 6.37
N CYS A 300 1.20 -4.88 6.02
CA CYS A 300 0.04 -5.77 5.94
C CYS A 300 0.16 -6.80 4.80
N LYS A 301 0.72 -6.41 3.64
CA LYS A 301 1.01 -7.34 2.54
C LYS A 301 2.05 -8.39 2.92
N LEU A 302 2.99 -8.06 3.79
CA LEU A 302 3.95 -9.00 4.37
C LEU A 302 3.34 -9.91 5.45
N GLY A 303 2.10 -9.66 5.88
CA GLY A 303 1.38 -10.47 6.87
C GLY A 303 1.47 -9.95 8.31
N CYS A 304 1.77 -8.66 8.50
CA CYS A 304 1.79 -8.06 9.83
C CYS A 304 0.39 -8.03 10.45
N ASP A 305 0.26 -8.50 11.71
CA ASP A 305 -0.99 -8.40 12.46
C ASP A 305 -1.16 -6.97 13.02
N VAL A 306 -2.25 -6.32 12.60
CA VAL A 306 -2.59 -4.94 12.96
C VAL A 306 -3.30 -4.82 14.32
N ASN A 307 -3.59 -5.96 15.00
CA ASN A 307 -4.36 -6.01 16.26
C ASN A 307 -3.49 -6.31 17.49
N ILE A 308 -2.21 -6.57 17.32
CA ILE A 308 -1.30 -6.82 18.44
C ILE A 308 -1.24 -5.59 19.34
N MET A 309 -1.41 -5.80 20.62
CA MET A 309 -1.24 -4.74 21.62
C MET A 309 0.24 -4.58 22.00
N SER A 310 0.65 -3.32 22.14
CA SER A 310 1.93 -2.98 22.77
C SER A 310 1.92 -3.32 24.27
N ASP A 311 3.08 -3.32 24.92
CA ASP A 311 3.15 -3.55 26.37
C ASP A 311 2.53 -2.40 27.18
N THR A 312 2.29 -1.26 26.53
CA THR A 312 1.52 -0.14 27.09
C THR A 312 0.01 -0.28 26.82
N GLY A 313 -0.46 -1.42 26.34
CA GLY A 313 -1.88 -1.72 26.13
C GLY A 313 -2.54 -0.94 24.99
N HIS A 314 -1.78 -0.50 24.00
CA HIS A 314 -2.30 0.20 22.84
C HIS A 314 -2.17 -0.67 21.59
N THR A 315 -3.21 -0.69 20.74
CA THR A 315 -3.09 -1.22 19.38
C THR A 315 -2.44 -0.19 18.44
N PRO A 316 -1.96 -0.59 17.25
CA PRO A 316 -1.50 0.35 16.23
C PRO A 316 -2.51 1.46 15.95
N LEU A 317 -3.81 1.11 15.90
CA LEU A 317 -4.90 2.06 15.69
C LEU A 317 -4.96 3.16 16.77
N HIS A 318 -4.80 2.80 18.06
CA HIS A 318 -4.71 3.77 19.17
C HIS A 318 -3.52 4.71 19.01
N ILE A 319 -2.37 4.19 18.59
CA ILE A 319 -1.16 5.00 18.40
C ILE A 319 -1.34 5.96 17.22
N MET A 320 -1.94 5.51 16.10
CA MET A 320 -2.18 6.38 14.93
C MET A 320 -3.17 7.50 15.29
N LEU A 321 -4.20 7.19 16.07
CA LEU A 321 -5.11 8.19 16.62
C LEU A 321 -4.38 9.21 17.49
N LYS A 322 -3.58 8.78 18.45
CA LYS A 322 -2.82 9.69 19.33
C LYS A 322 -1.86 10.58 18.56
N LYS A 323 -1.31 10.09 17.44
CA LYS A 323 -0.37 10.82 16.56
C LYS A 323 -1.02 11.61 15.43
N ASN A 324 -2.36 11.63 15.33
CA ASN A 324 -3.12 12.28 14.26
C ASN A 324 -2.75 11.83 12.84
N ARG A 325 -2.52 10.53 12.64
CA ARG A 325 -2.15 9.94 11.34
C ARG A 325 -3.37 9.36 10.64
N GLY A 326 -4.23 10.23 10.09
CA GLY A 326 -5.51 9.85 9.47
C GLY A 326 -5.37 8.81 8.36
N GLU A 327 -4.40 8.98 7.47
CA GLU A 327 -4.14 8.04 6.37
C GLU A 327 -3.79 6.62 6.86
N CYS A 328 -3.00 6.52 7.94
CA CYS A 328 -2.69 5.22 8.54
C CYS A 328 -3.91 4.59 9.20
N ILE A 329 -4.83 5.40 9.78
CA ILE A 329 -6.05 4.92 10.43
C ILE A 329 -6.94 4.22 9.41
N MET A 330 -7.19 4.87 8.27
CA MET A 330 -8.01 4.29 7.20
C MET A 330 -7.40 2.98 6.70
N GLU A 331 -6.10 2.98 6.45
CA GLU A 331 -5.40 1.79 5.95
C GLU A 331 -5.43 0.63 6.95
N LEU A 332 -5.20 0.88 8.26
CA LEU A 332 -5.33 -0.14 9.30
C LEU A 332 -6.73 -0.75 9.34
N LEU A 333 -7.79 0.07 9.25
CA LEU A 333 -9.17 -0.40 9.25
C LEU A 333 -9.48 -1.28 8.03
N VAL A 334 -8.97 -0.89 6.87
CA VAL A 334 -9.11 -1.63 5.61
C VAL A 334 -8.43 -3.00 5.67
N TYR A 335 -7.33 -3.11 6.44
CA TYR A 335 -6.65 -4.38 6.71
C TYR A 335 -7.15 -5.11 7.96
N GLY A 336 -8.31 -4.72 8.50
CA GLY A 336 -9.00 -5.46 9.55
C GLY A 336 -8.58 -5.10 10.98
N ALA A 337 -8.14 -3.86 11.21
CA ALA A 337 -7.95 -3.38 12.60
C ALA A 337 -9.28 -3.40 13.35
N ASP A 338 -9.31 -4.08 14.51
CA ASP A 338 -10.51 -4.24 15.32
C ASP A 338 -10.81 -2.96 16.11
N THR A 339 -11.91 -2.32 15.77
CA THR A 339 -12.40 -1.10 16.41
C THR A 339 -12.96 -1.30 17.81
N ARG A 340 -13.12 -2.56 18.27
CA ARG A 340 -13.69 -2.93 19.59
C ARG A 340 -12.63 -3.04 20.67
N LEU A 341 -11.36 -3.18 20.29
CA LEU A 341 -10.26 -3.28 21.26
C LEU A 341 -10.10 -1.94 22.00
N GLY A 342 -10.07 -2.00 23.33
CA GLY A 342 -9.82 -0.84 24.19
C GLY A 342 -8.36 -0.73 24.61
N ASP A 343 -7.90 0.49 24.88
CA ASP A 343 -6.60 0.76 25.51
C ASP A 343 -6.58 0.37 27.00
N THR A 344 -5.51 0.72 27.71
CA THR A 344 -5.37 0.46 29.17
C THR A 344 -6.49 1.04 30.03
N ASP A 345 -7.14 2.11 29.57
CA ASP A 345 -8.29 2.71 30.25
C ASP A 345 -9.62 2.12 29.76
N GLY A 346 -9.57 1.18 28.83
CA GLY A 346 -10.71 0.58 28.15
C GLY A 346 -11.31 1.49 27.08
N ASN A 347 -10.65 2.57 26.70
CA ASN A 347 -11.13 3.42 25.63
C ASN A 347 -10.92 2.76 24.29
N THR A 348 -11.99 2.51 23.55
CA THR A 348 -11.93 2.08 22.15
C THR A 348 -11.51 3.26 21.25
N PRO A 349 -11.10 3.00 20.00
CA PRO A 349 -10.83 4.06 19.02
C PRO A 349 -11.97 5.08 18.90
N LEU A 350 -13.23 4.64 19.03
CA LEU A 350 -14.39 5.52 18.99
C LEU A 350 -14.45 6.47 20.21
N HIS A 351 -14.11 6.01 21.43
CA HIS A 351 -14.00 6.90 22.60
C HIS A 351 -12.98 8.01 22.34
N LEU A 352 -11.80 7.65 21.80
CA LEU A 352 -10.74 8.62 21.52
C LEU A 352 -11.14 9.60 20.40
N ALA A 353 -11.89 9.15 19.39
CA ALA A 353 -12.39 10.03 18.31
C ALA A 353 -13.39 11.06 18.87
N VAL A 354 -14.30 10.63 19.76
CA VAL A 354 -15.24 11.51 20.46
C VAL A 354 -14.50 12.50 21.36
N GLU A 355 -13.50 12.04 22.11
CA GLU A 355 -12.65 12.94 22.93
C GLU A 355 -11.90 13.96 22.07
N LYS A 356 -11.52 13.62 20.84
CA LYS A 356 -10.87 14.55 19.89
C LYS A 356 -11.84 15.56 19.27
N ASP A 357 -13.13 15.30 19.33
CA ASP A 357 -14.19 16.09 18.68
C ASP A 357 -14.10 16.02 17.15
N ASP A 358 -13.65 14.90 16.62
CA ASP A 358 -13.39 14.68 15.19
C ASP A 358 -14.56 13.91 14.56
N ILE A 359 -15.40 14.62 13.80
CA ILE A 359 -16.58 14.08 13.14
C ILE A 359 -16.22 12.99 12.14
N GLU A 360 -15.15 13.19 11.36
CA GLU A 360 -14.75 12.25 10.32
C GLU A 360 -14.26 10.93 10.91
N LEU A 361 -13.47 10.99 11.99
CA LEU A 361 -13.05 9.79 12.72
C LEU A 361 -14.23 9.06 13.37
N VAL A 362 -15.20 9.79 13.93
CA VAL A 362 -16.42 9.17 14.50
C VAL A 362 -17.20 8.45 13.40
N ARG A 363 -17.44 9.09 12.25
CA ARG A 363 -18.07 8.47 11.06
C ARG A 363 -17.32 7.21 10.64
N LEU A 364 -16.01 7.34 10.47
CA LEU A 364 -15.13 6.27 10.01
C LEU A 364 -15.24 5.03 10.92
N PHE A 365 -15.13 5.22 12.25
CA PHE A 365 -15.22 4.08 13.17
C PHE A 365 -16.60 3.44 13.19
N ILE A 366 -17.67 4.21 13.13
CA ILE A 366 -19.03 3.67 13.06
C ILE A 366 -19.21 2.85 11.77
N ILE A 367 -18.77 3.37 10.63
CA ILE A 367 -18.82 2.68 9.34
C ILE A 367 -18.03 1.35 9.38
N PHE A 368 -16.90 1.33 10.09
CA PHE A 368 -16.08 0.12 10.26
C PHE A 368 -16.48 -0.74 11.46
N GLY A 369 -17.69 -0.57 11.97
CA GLY A 369 -18.32 -1.50 12.92
C GLY A 369 -17.92 -1.29 14.37
N ALA A 370 -17.50 -0.08 14.78
CA ALA A 370 -17.30 0.23 16.19
C ALA A 370 -18.61 0.13 16.97
N ASP A 371 -18.59 -0.60 18.10
CA ASP A 371 -19.74 -0.64 19.00
C ASP A 371 -19.85 0.69 19.76
N VAL A 372 -20.92 1.41 19.47
CA VAL A 372 -21.23 2.71 20.09
C VAL A 372 -21.64 2.61 21.57
N ASN A 373 -21.82 1.39 22.10
CA ASN A 373 -22.28 1.12 23.47
C ASN A 373 -21.21 0.53 24.37
N THR A 374 -20.01 0.29 23.85
CA THR A 374 -18.89 -0.18 24.67
C THR A 374 -18.59 0.82 25.78
N GLN A 375 -18.35 0.31 27.00
CA GLN A 375 -17.98 1.11 28.18
C GLN A 375 -16.45 1.02 28.40
N ASN A 376 -15.83 2.15 28.70
CA ASN A 376 -14.46 2.19 29.21
C ASN A 376 -14.40 1.76 30.68
N ARG A 377 -13.21 1.73 31.30
CA ARG A 377 -13.06 1.35 32.73
C ARG A 377 -13.75 2.31 33.71
N LYS A 378 -14.11 3.51 33.26
CA LYS A 378 -14.91 4.47 34.06
C LYS A 378 -16.42 4.28 33.88
N ASN A 379 -16.85 3.23 33.15
CA ASN A 379 -18.22 2.98 32.74
C ASN A 379 -18.82 4.07 31.83
N GLU A 380 -17.97 4.79 31.10
CA GLU A 380 -18.37 5.83 30.15
C GLU A 380 -18.51 5.21 28.75
N THR A 381 -19.64 5.47 28.08
CA THR A 381 -19.81 5.14 26.66
C THR A 381 -19.35 6.31 25.79
N PRO A 382 -19.09 6.12 24.48
CA PRO A 382 -18.86 7.24 23.56
C PRO A 382 -19.95 8.31 23.63
N ARG A 383 -21.22 7.91 23.78
CA ARG A 383 -22.35 8.84 23.95
C ARG A 383 -22.24 9.67 25.22
N HIS A 384 -21.80 9.08 26.34
CA HIS A 384 -21.57 9.82 27.59
C HIS A 384 -20.49 10.86 27.40
N LEU A 385 -19.35 10.49 26.83
CA LEU A 385 -18.24 11.40 26.56
C LEU A 385 -18.67 12.56 25.64
N ALA A 386 -19.43 12.28 24.60
CA ALA A 386 -19.99 13.32 23.73
C ALA A 386 -20.90 14.26 24.51
N ALA A 387 -21.82 13.74 25.37
CA ALA A 387 -22.78 14.54 26.10
C ALA A 387 -22.14 15.48 27.14
N VAL A 388 -21.04 15.07 27.78
CA VAL A 388 -20.31 15.88 28.77
C VAL A 388 -19.27 16.81 28.15
N SER A 389 -18.95 16.64 26.88
CA SER A 389 -17.99 17.47 26.14
C SER A 389 -18.47 18.92 26.06
N LYS A 390 -17.54 19.87 26.10
CA LYS A 390 -17.79 21.30 25.85
C LYS A 390 -17.26 21.74 24.49
N LYS A 391 -16.89 20.80 23.63
CA LYS A 391 -16.30 21.08 22.32
C LYS A 391 -17.36 21.40 21.27
N LYS A 392 -16.92 21.95 20.13
CA LYS A 392 -17.76 22.54 19.08
C LYS A 392 -18.72 21.51 18.45
N ASN A 393 -18.23 20.31 18.17
CA ASN A 393 -18.97 19.33 17.40
C ASN A 393 -19.82 18.37 18.28
N ARG A 394 -19.88 18.66 19.59
CA ARG A 394 -20.58 17.87 20.59
C ARG A 394 -21.95 17.38 20.15
N ASP A 395 -22.79 18.29 19.69
CA ASP A 395 -24.19 18.01 19.41
C ASP A 395 -24.38 17.19 18.13
N VAL A 396 -23.52 17.40 17.13
CA VAL A 396 -23.47 16.58 15.89
C VAL A 396 -22.99 15.16 16.21
N ILE A 397 -21.89 15.03 16.95
CA ILE A 397 -21.35 13.73 17.37
C ILE A 397 -22.38 12.96 18.22
N LEU A 398 -23.07 13.66 19.15
CA LEU A 398 -24.11 13.08 19.98
C LEU A 398 -25.25 12.53 19.14
N TYR A 399 -25.66 13.26 18.10
CA TYR A 399 -26.70 12.81 17.17
C TYR A 399 -26.25 11.58 16.36
N MET A 400 -25.03 11.60 15.83
CA MET A 400 -24.44 10.46 15.10
C MET A 400 -24.45 9.18 15.95
N LEU A 401 -24.00 9.29 17.20
CA LEU A 401 -24.03 8.17 18.13
C LEU A 401 -25.45 7.70 18.43
N HIS A 402 -26.42 8.66 18.55
CA HIS A 402 -27.82 8.32 18.78
C HIS A 402 -28.40 7.50 17.64
N ILE A 403 -28.28 7.95 16.40
CA ILE A 403 -28.85 7.24 15.24
C ILE A 403 -28.15 5.90 15.00
N SER A 404 -26.89 5.77 15.38
CA SER A 404 -26.15 4.50 15.31
C SER A 404 -26.49 3.53 16.47
N GLY A 405 -27.52 3.81 17.27
CA GLY A 405 -27.99 2.95 18.34
C GLY A 405 -27.29 3.16 19.70
N GLY A 406 -26.61 4.29 19.88
CA GLY A 406 -25.99 4.67 21.16
C GLY A 406 -27.03 4.86 22.25
N ARG A 407 -26.98 4.01 23.28
CA ARG A 407 -27.92 4.00 24.40
C ARG A 407 -27.60 5.11 25.37
N ARG A 408 -28.62 5.56 26.08
CA ARG A 408 -28.48 6.50 27.20
C ARG A 408 -27.87 5.80 28.40
N CYS A 409 -27.24 6.56 29.30
CA CYS A 409 -26.71 6.04 30.55
C CYS A 409 -27.79 5.44 31.44
N ARG A 410 -27.43 4.46 32.24
CA ARG A 410 -28.35 3.89 33.25
C ARG A 410 -28.78 4.94 34.26
N LYS A 411 -29.94 4.73 34.89
CA LYS A 411 -30.42 5.55 35.98
C LYS A 411 -29.35 5.61 37.07
N ASN A 412 -29.04 6.81 37.58
CA ASN A 412 -28.02 7.06 38.61
C ASN A 412 -26.53 6.97 38.14
N ALA A 413 -26.23 7.01 36.86
CA ALA A 413 -24.85 7.16 36.43
C ALA A 413 -24.31 8.56 36.79
N HIS A 414 -23.11 8.60 37.36
CA HIS A 414 -22.47 9.85 37.80
C HIS A 414 -22.06 10.73 36.61
N GLY A 415 -22.21 12.04 36.73
CA GLY A 415 -21.69 13.02 35.73
C GLY A 415 -22.56 13.15 34.49
N CYS A 416 -23.73 12.54 34.38
CA CYS A 416 -24.62 12.64 33.23
C CYS A 416 -25.13 14.07 32.98
N LEU A 417 -25.03 14.53 31.75
CA LEU A 417 -25.56 15.80 31.26
C LEU A 417 -26.65 15.59 30.20
N LYS A 418 -27.24 16.71 29.76
CA LYS A 418 -28.20 16.70 28.64
C LYS A 418 -27.64 15.94 27.42
N GLY A 419 -28.32 14.88 27.03
CA GLY A 419 -27.92 14.00 25.92
C GLY A 419 -27.59 12.55 26.32
N CYS A 420 -27.14 12.33 27.55
CA CYS A 420 -26.89 10.97 28.07
C CYS A 420 -27.76 10.56 29.24
N VAL A 421 -28.47 11.50 29.89
CA VAL A 421 -29.42 11.19 31.00
C VAL A 421 -30.51 10.25 30.53
N MET A 422 -30.82 9.20 31.29
CA MET A 422 -31.76 8.16 30.90
C MET A 422 -33.18 8.71 30.59
N GLU A 423 -33.68 9.60 31.40
CA GLU A 423 -35.02 10.19 31.26
C GLU A 423 -35.06 11.39 30.31
N GLY A 424 -33.92 11.73 29.68
CA GLY A 424 -33.87 12.89 28.77
C GLY A 424 -34.32 12.53 27.36
N ASN A 425 -34.74 13.53 26.61
CA ASN A 425 -35.15 13.42 25.20
C ASN A 425 -34.18 14.07 24.19
N TYR A 426 -33.15 14.75 24.68
CA TYR A 426 -32.18 15.43 23.79
C TYR A 426 -31.18 14.43 23.21
N ASN A 427 -31.02 14.45 21.88
CA ASN A 427 -30.19 13.54 21.12
C ASN A 427 -29.09 14.24 20.27
N GLY A 428 -28.91 15.53 20.49
CA GLY A 428 -28.01 16.34 19.65
C GLY A 428 -28.75 17.03 18.50
N THR A 429 -27.99 17.55 17.55
CA THR A 429 -28.49 18.23 16.35
C THR A 429 -28.11 17.51 15.09
N VAL A 430 -29.04 17.42 14.16
CA VAL A 430 -28.82 16.83 12.83
C VAL A 430 -27.92 17.76 12.03
N ASP A 431 -26.92 17.20 11.33
CA ASP A 431 -26.24 17.96 10.29
C ASP A 431 -27.09 18.01 9.01
N ASP A 432 -26.83 19.00 8.14
CA ASP A 432 -27.63 19.21 6.91
C ASP A 432 -27.56 18.02 5.95
N THR A 433 -26.44 17.31 5.89
CA THR A 433 -26.26 16.11 5.06
C THR A 433 -27.17 14.97 5.50
N MET A 434 -27.31 14.78 6.80
CA MET A 434 -28.17 13.74 7.36
C MET A 434 -29.63 14.07 7.19
N GLN A 435 -30.00 15.33 7.32
CA GLN A 435 -31.36 15.78 7.08
C GLN A 435 -31.80 15.47 5.65
N HIS A 436 -30.90 15.64 4.67
CA HIS A 436 -31.15 15.32 3.28
C HIS A 436 -31.42 13.82 3.06
N VAL A 437 -30.59 12.94 3.62
CA VAL A 437 -30.70 11.48 3.47
C VAL A 437 -31.95 10.92 4.12
N MET A 438 -32.37 11.49 5.26
CA MET A 438 -33.53 11.03 6.02
C MET A 438 -34.89 11.63 5.56
N THR A 439 -34.87 12.55 4.57
CA THR A 439 -36.10 13.12 4.03
C THR A 439 -36.85 12.05 3.21
N LEU A 440 -38.10 11.78 3.56
CA LEU A 440 -38.97 10.90 2.79
C LEU A 440 -39.22 11.50 1.39
N ASP A 441 -38.82 10.76 0.37
CA ASP A 441 -39.12 11.07 -1.01
C ASP A 441 -40.28 10.20 -1.55
N ARG A 442 -40.77 10.52 -2.75
CA ARG A 442 -41.84 9.76 -3.39
C ARG A 442 -41.51 8.27 -3.52
N GLU A 443 -40.26 7.95 -3.88
CA GLU A 443 -39.82 6.56 -4.06
C GLU A 443 -39.81 5.78 -2.74
N ALA A 444 -39.36 6.40 -1.63
CA ALA A 444 -39.44 5.80 -0.32
C ALA A 444 -40.89 5.53 0.12
N ILE A 445 -41.78 6.48 -0.17
CA ILE A 445 -43.22 6.31 0.13
C ILE A 445 -43.81 5.17 -0.72
N LEU A 446 -43.46 5.10 -2.03
CA LEU A 446 -43.93 4.02 -2.89
C LEU A 446 -43.36 2.66 -2.47
N ASP A 447 -42.10 2.64 -2.06
CA ASP A 447 -41.49 1.41 -1.52
C ASP A 447 -42.19 0.93 -0.26
N ASP A 448 -42.58 1.83 0.65
CA ASP A 448 -43.32 1.47 1.86
C ASP A 448 -44.75 1.05 1.54
N MET A 449 -45.43 1.77 0.63
CA MET A 449 -46.84 1.45 0.25
C MET A 449 -46.97 0.12 -0.52
N PHE A 450 -45.94 -0.25 -1.31
CA PHE A 450 -45.98 -1.44 -2.18
C PHE A 450 -45.06 -2.56 -1.68
N SER A 451 -44.38 -2.40 -0.53
CA SER A 451 -43.63 -3.48 0.04
C SER A 451 -44.58 -4.47 0.68
N SER A 452 -44.90 -5.52 -0.05
CA SER A 452 -45.68 -6.65 0.46
C SER A 452 -45.03 -7.44 1.59
N PHE A 453 -43.90 -6.96 2.11
CA PHE A 453 -43.25 -7.51 3.31
C PHE A 453 -44.00 -7.17 4.61
N GLU A 454 -44.92 -6.22 4.60
CA GLU A 454 -45.71 -5.86 5.78
C GLU A 454 -46.77 -6.86 6.12
N ASP A 455 -47.30 -7.59 5.12
CA ASP A 455 -48.35 -8.60 5.32
C ASP A 455 -47.83 -9.92 5.91
N PHE A 456 -46.50 -10.04 6.13
CA PHE A 456 -45.87 -11.26 6.64
C PHE A 456 -45.80 -11.37 8.17
N ASP A 457 -46.41 -10.46 8.95
CA ASP A 457 -46.36 -10.46 10.39
C ASP A 457 -47.36 -11.44 11.06
N GLN A 458 -48.21 -12.13 10.31
CA GLN A 458 -49.19 -13.10 10.85
C GLN A 458 -48.97 -14.47 10.24
N ASP A 459 -48.53 -15.45 11.05
CA ASP A 459 -48.50 -16.92 10.84
C ASP A 459 -48.13 -17.37 9.42
N VAL A 460 -46.93 -16.93 8.94
CA VAL A 460 -46.39 -17.42 7.67
C VAL A 460 -46.01 -18.89 7.82
N ASP A 461 -46.77 -19.77 7.15
CA ASP A 461 -46.40 -21.18 6.98
C ASP A 461 -45.02 -21.26 6.31
N THR A 462 -43.97 -21.28 7.11
CA THR A 462 -42.58 -21.34 6.65
C THR A 462 -42.28 -22.60 5.85
N SER A 463 -43.07 -23.65 6.03
CA SER A 463 -42.94 -24.90 5.26
C SER A 463 -43.21 -24.69 3.76
N ASN A 464 -44.04 -23.70 3.42
CA ASN A 464 -44.37 -23.35 2.06
C ASN A 464 -43.25 -22.54 1.35
N PHE A 465 -42.38 -21.82 2.11
CA PHE A 465 -41.23 -21.09 1.57
C PHE A 465 -40.04 -22.00 1.21
N LEU A 466 -39.86 -23.13 1.86
CA LEU A 466 -38.79 -24.10 1.53
C LEU A 466 -38.86 -24.57 0.08
N ARG A 467 -40.02 -24.49 -0.53
CA ARG A 467 -40.28 -24.88 -1.91
C ARG A 467 -40.14 -23.72 -2.90
N LYS A 468 -39.75 -22.55 -2.44
CA LYS A 468 -39.67 -21.34 -3.25
C LYS A 468 -38.24 -20.80 -3.30
N HIS A 469 -37.89 -20.13 -4.39
CA HIS A 469 -36.59 -19.49 -4.58
C HIS A 469 -36.51 -18.12 -3.90
N ARG A 470 -35.40 -17.85 -3.22
CA ARG A 470 -35.01 -16.54 -2.67
C ARG A 470 -34.03 -15.91 -3.63
N VAL A 471 -34.31 -14.69 -4.06
CA VAL A 471 -33.57 -14.02 -5.13
C VAL A 471 -32.94 -12.73 -4.60
N LEU A 472 -31.64 -12.55 -4.85
CA LEU A 472 -30.89 -11.33 -4.61
C LEU A 472 -30.44 -10.73 -5.94
N CYS A 473 -30.71 -9.43 -6.13
CA CYS A 473 -30.30 -8.69 -7.32
C CYS A 473 -29.46 -7.47 -6.93
N LEU A 474 -28.30 -7.32 -7.54
CA LEU A 474 -27.29 -6.30 -7.21
C LEU A 474 -27.01 -5.42 -8.43
N ASP A 475 -27.26 -4.11 -8.30
CA ASP A 475 -27.09 -3.15 -9.38
C ASP A 475 -25.60 -2.87 -9.68
N GLY A 476 -25.33 -2.33 -10.88
CA GLY A 476 -24.02 -1.77 -11.25
C GLY A 476 -23.76 -0.39 -10.63
N GLY A 477 -22.48 -0.04 -10.44
CA GLY A 477 -22.15 1.27 -9.87
C GLY A 477 -20.69 1.52 -9.49
N GLY A 478 -19.72 0.76 -10.01
CA GLY A 478 -18.28 0.96 -9.74
C GLY A 478 -17.97 0.96 -8.24
N ILE A 479 -17.24 1.99 -7.74
CA ILE A 479 -16.89 2.11 -6.31
C ILE A 479 -18.12 2.18 -5.38
N ARG A 480 -19.29 2.59 -5.90
CA ARG A 480 -20.56 2.59 -5.15
C ARG A 480 -21.03 1.17 -4.74
N GLY A 481 -20.35 0.12 -5.22
CA GLY A 481 -20.50 -1.24 -4.68
C GLY A 481 -20.28 -1.34 -3.17
N LEU A 482 -19.57 -0.38 -2.56
CA LEU A 482 -19.45 -0.25 -1.10
C LEU A 482 -20.80 -0.07 -0.39
N LEU A 483 -21.77 0.60 -1.03
CA LEU A 483 -23.14 0.75 -0.52
C LEU A 483 -23.86 -0.59 -0.49
N LEU A 484 -23.71 -1.38 -1.55
CA LEU A 484 -24.25 -2.75 -1.62
C LEU A 484 -23.67 -3.61 -0.48
N ILE A 485 -22.36 -3.55 -0.26
CA ILE A 485 -21.70 -4.33 0.79
C ILE A 485 -22.25 -3.92 2.17
N GLN A 486 -22.43 -2.63 2.46
CA GLN A 486 -22.97 -2.20 3.75
C GLN A 486 -24.40 -2.67 3.98
N MET A 487 -25.26 -2.58 2.96
CA MET A 487 -26.64 -3.09 3.04
C MET A 487 -26.67 -4.61 3.20
N LEU A 488 -25.80 -5.34 2.48
CA LEU A 488 -25.64 -6.78 2.62
C LEU A 488 -25.18 -7.17 4.04
N MET A 489 -24.22 -6.43 4.62
CA MET A 489 -23.80 -6.64 6.02
C MET A 489 -24.97 -6.41 7.00
N ALA A 490 -25.77 -5.39 6.78
CA ALA A 490 -26.93 -5.14 7.63
C ALA A 490 -28.01 -6.24 7.52
N ILE A 491 -28.20 -6.82 6.34
CA ILE A 491 -29.11 -7.96 6.12
C ILE A 491 -28.52 -9.22 6.79
N GLU A 492 -27.22 -9.47 6.62
CA GLU A 492 -26.50 -10.60 7.23
C GLU A 492 -26.59 -10.54 8.77
N ASP A 493 -26.37 -9.36 9.36
CA ASP A 493 -26.50 -9.14 10.81
C ASP A 493 -27.95 -9.35 11.30
N ALA A 494 -28.94 -8.85 10.54
CA ALA A 494 -30.35 -9.04 10.88
C ALA A 494 -30.82 -10.50 10.75
N ALA A 495 -30.29 -11.24 9.76
CA ALA A 495 -30.58 -12.66 9.57
C ALA A 495 -29.79 -13.54 10.55
N GLY A 496 -28.58 -13.11 10.98
CA GLY A 496 -27.70 -13.89 11.83
C GLY A 496 -27.13 -15.14 11.15
N ILE A 497 -27.08 -15.16 9.82
CA ILE A 497 -26.53 -16.23 8.98
C ILE A 497 -25.75 -15.60 7.80
N PRO A 498 -24.72 -16.30 7.27
CA PRO A 498 -23.95 -15.78 6.14
C PRO A 498 -24.84 -15.43 4.93
N ILE A 499 -24.57 -14.33 4.29
CA ILE A 499 -25.35 -13.83 3.15
C ILE A 499 -25.44 -14.87 2.02
N LYS A 500 -24.40 -15.65 1.82
CA LYS A 500 -24.36 -16.75 0.84
C LYS A 500 -25.51 -17.73 1.04
N ASP A 501 -25.86 -18.02 2.29
CA ASP A 501 -26.87 -19.00 2.65
C ASP A 501 -28.27 -18.44 2.68
N CYS A 502 -28.40 -17.09 2.61
CA CYS A 502 -29.67 -16.38 2.59
C CYS A 502 -30.44 -16.55 1.28
N PHE A 503 -29.77 -16.79 0.15
CA PHE A 503 -30.38 -16.74 -1.18
C PHE A 503 -30.09 -18.01 -2.02
N ASP A 504 -31.03 -18.37 -2.89
CA ASP A 504 -30.88 -19.49 -3.81
C ASP A 504 -30.40 -19.02 -5.19
N TRP A 505 -30.67 -17.75 -5.53
CA TRP A 505 -30.23 -17.08 -6.74
C TRP A 505 -29.62 -15.72 -6.39
N ILE A 506 -28.47 -15.42 -6.97
CA ILE A 506 -27.83 -14.10 -6.84
C ILE A 506 -27.49 -13.61 -8.24
N SER A 507 -27.99 -12.43 -8.59
CA SER A 507 -27.65 -11.79 -9.85
C SER A 507 -26.98 -10.45 -9.63
N GLY A 508 -26.13 -10.05 -10.57
CA GLY A 508 -25.48 -8.77 -10.47
C GLY A 508 -24.93 -8.25 -11.80
N THR A 509 -24.86 -6.94 -11.88
CA THR A 509 -24.31 -6.19 -13.01
C THR A 509 -23.07 -5.45 -12.55
N SER A 510 -21.98 -5.46 -13.36
CA SER A 510 -20.78 -4.67 -13.08
C SER A 510 -20.26 -4.96 -11.66
N THR A 511 -20.14 -3.95 -10.81
CA THR A 511 -19.75 -4.13 -9.39
C THR A 511 -20.68 -5.10 -8.65
N GLY A 512 -22.00 -5.09 -8.94
CA GLY A 512 -22.94 -6.07 -8.37
C GLY A 512 -22.63 -7.51 -8.84
N GLY A 513 -22.18 -7.69 -10.09
CA GLY A 513 -21.71 -8.98 -10.61
C GLY A 513 -20.45 -9.48 -9.92
N LEU A 514 -19.49 -8.59 -9.66
CA LEU A 514 -18.30 -8.89 -8.87
C LEU A 514 -18.65 -9.37 -7.45
N LEU A 515 -19.60 -8.67 -6.82
CA LEU A 515 -20.06 -9.04 -5.47
C LEU A 515 -20.84 -10.36 -5.49
N ALA A 516 -21.69 -10.60 -6.47
CA ALA A 516 -22.43 -11.85 -6.63
C ALA A 516 -21.48 -13.06 -6.70
N LEU A 517 -20.41 -12.96 -7.50
CA LEU A 517 -19.38 -13.99 -7.62
C LEU A 517 -18.60 -14.14 -6.30
N GLY A 518 -18.19 -13.03 -5.67
CA GLY A 518 -17.47 -13.06 -4.39
C GLY A 518 -18.29 -13.73 -3.28
N ILE A 519 -19.58 -13.38 -3.15
CA ILE A 519 -20.50 -13.99 -2.18
C ILE A 519 -20.63 -15.50 -2.43
N ALA A 520 -20.89 -15.90 -3.67
CA ALA A 520 -21.07 -17.30 -4.03
C ALA A 520 -19.81 -18.14 -3.80
N MET A 521 -18.64 -17.53 -3.95
CA MET A 521 -17.35 -18.15 -3.63
C MET A 521 -17.02 -18.14 -2.12
N GLY A 522 -17.92 -17.62 -1.27
CA GLY A 522 -17.76 -17.62 0.19
C GLY A 522 -16.80 -16.54 0.71
N LYS A 523 -16.55 -15.47 -0.04
CA LYS A 523 -15.76 -14.33 0.46
C LYS A 523 -16.56 -13.55 1.52
N PRO A 524 -16.00 -13.29 2.72
CA PRO A 524 -16.69 -12.49 3.73
C PRO A 524 -16.94 -11.04 3.28
N LEU A 525 -18.10 -10.48 3.62
CA LEU A 525 -18.45 -9.10 3.27
C LEU A 525 -17.44 -8.06 3.79
N PRO A 526 -16.93 -8.14 5.04
CA PRO A 526 -15.89 -7.23 5.51
C PRO A 526 -14.60 -7.31 4.70
N TYR A 527 -14.20 -8.51 4.25
CA TYR A 527 -13.05 -8.69 3.36
C TYR A 527 -13.25 -7.99 2.02
N MET A 528 -14.43 -8.18 1.39
CA MET A 528 -14.76 -7.53 0.11
C MET A 528 -14.80 -6.01 0.26
N LYS A 529 -15.35 -5.49 1.36
CA LYS A 529 -15.33 -4.05 1.69
C LYS A 529 -13.89 -3.51 1.72
N GLY A 530 -13.01 -4.19 2.46
CA GLY A 530 -11.58 -3.83 2.51
C GLY A 530 -10.93 -3.90 1.13
N LEU A 531 -11.25 -4.91 0.32
CA LEU A 531 -10.72 -5.08 -1.03
C LEU A 531 -11.08 -3.89 -1.94
N TYR A 532 -12.34 -3.44 -1.95
CA TYR A 532 -12.78 -2.28 -2.72
C TYR A 532 -11.99 -1.01 -2.37
N VAL A 533 -11.80 -0.75 -1.07
CA VAL A 533 -11.08 0.45 -0.63
C VAL A 533 -9.59 0.36 -0.93
N ARG A 534 -8.96 -0.82 -0.80
CA ARG A 534 -7.53 -1.01 -1.11
C ARG A 534 -7.22 -0.84 -2.59
N LEU A 535 -8.08 -1.37 -3.45
CA LEU A 535 -7.78 -1.50 -4.88
C LEU A 535 -8.20 -0.31 -5.71
N LYS A 536 -9.00 0.63 -5.16
CA LYS A 536 -9.50 1.79 -5.90
C LYS A 536 -8.38 2.60 -6.59
N ASP A 537 -7.28 2.82 -5.89
CA ASP A 537 -6.15 3.64 -6.38
C ASP A 537 -5.32 2.92 -7.45
N GLU A 538 -5.30 1.59 -7.43
CA GLU A 538 -4.54 0.77 -8.40
C GLU A 538 -5.40 0.43 -9.63
N VAL A 539 -6.68 0.13 -9.44
CA VAL A 539 -7.62 -0.22 -10.53
C VAL A 539 -7.91 1.01 -11.40
N PHE A 540 -8.04 2.18 -10.78
CA PHE A 540 -8.32 3.44 -11.47
C PHE A 540 -7.08 4.34 -11.62
N LYS A 541 -5.91 3.72 -11.79
CA LYS A 541 -4.64 4.43 -11.94
C LYS A 541 -4.42 4.90 -13.37
N GLY A 542 -4.11 6.18 -13.54
CA GLY A 542 -3.77 6.78 -14.84
C GLY A 542 -4.93 7.55 -15.45
N SER A 543 -5.05 7.53 -16.78
CA SER A 543 -6.13 8.19 -17.52
C SER A 543 -7.10 7.16 -18.10
N ARG A 544 -8.38 7.55 -18.22
CA ARG A 544 -9.40 6.74 -18.89
C ARG A 544 -9.14 6.65 -20.42
N PRO A 545 -9.30 5.45 -21.04
CA PRO A 545 -9.63 4.17 -20.42
C PRO A 545 -8.43 3.59 -19.62
N TYR A 546 -8.72 3.06 -18.45
CA TYR A 546 -7.71 2.52 -17.54
C TYR A 546 -7.08 1.23 -18.09
N PRO A 547 -5.76 0.99 -17.83
CA PRO A 547 -5.12 -0.28 -18.15
C PRO A 547 -5.81 -1.43 -17.41
N ALA A 548 -6.12 -2.52 -18.14
CA ALA A 548 -6.89 -3.62 -17.56
C ALA A 548 -6.02 -4.66 -16.84
N GLU A 549 -4.70 -4.66 -17.06
CA GLU A 549 -3.80 -5.72 -16.61
C GLU A 549 -3.81 -5.93 -15.09
N PHE A 550 -3.78 -4.83 -14.33
CA PHE A 550 -3.87 -4.92 -12.87
C PHE A 550 -5.22 -5.48 -12.42
N PHE A 551 -6.31 -4.98 -13.00
CA PHE A 551 -7.67 -5.43 -12.68
C PHE A 551 -7.84 -6.92 -13.01
N GLU A 552 -7.35 -7.38 -14.16
CA GLU A 552 -7.40 -8.80 -14.54
C GLU A 552 -6.55 -9.69 -13.63
N THR A 553 -5.35 -9.24 -13.29
CA THR A 553 -4.47 -9.96 -12.34
C THR A 553 -5.15 -10.11 -10.98
N MET A 554 -5.77 -9.04 -10.48
CA MET A 554 -6.53 -9.06 -9.24
C MET A 554 -7.72 -10.02 -9.31
N LEU A 555 -8.52 -9.96 -10.39
CA LEU A 555 -9.66 -10.86 -10.57
C LEU A 555 -9.22 -12.34 -10.61
N LYS A 556 -8.15 -12.66 -11.32
CA LYS A 556 -7.57 -14.01 -11.35
C LYS A 556 -7.11 -14.46 -9.96
N LYS A 557 -6.46 -13.59 -9.20
CA LYS A 557 -6.04 -13.88 -7.82
C LYS A 557 -7.24 -14.14 -6.90
N GLU A 558 -8.27 -13.30 -6.97
CA GLU A 558 -9.39 -13.35 -6.04
C GLU A 558 -10.43 -14.41 -6.41
N LEU A 559 -10.68 -14.62 -7.70
CA LEU A 559 -11.72 -15.52 -8.21
C LEU A 559 -11.18 -16.82 -8.76
N GLY A 560 -9.86 -16.98 -8.87
CA GLY A 560 -9.18 -18.15 -9.43
C GLY A 560 -8.96 -18.03 -10.94
N GLU A 561 -7.74 -18.31 -11.39
CA GLU A 561 -7.35 -18.17 -12.79
C GLU A 561 -8.02 -19.19 -13.72
N THR A 562 -8.26 -20.41 -13.22
CA THR A 562 -8.76 -21.55 -13.99
C THR A 562 -10.20 -21.95 -13.63
N LYS A 563 -10.80 -21.32 -12.60
CA LYS A 563 -12.15 -21.67 -12.17
C LYS A 563 -13.21 -21.25 -13.19
N VAL A 564 -14.14 -22.14 -13.45
CA VAL A 564 -15.25 -21.94 -14.38
C VAL A 564 -16.55 -21.63 -13.64
N MET A 565 -17.52 -21.06 -14.33
CA MET A 565 -18.81 -20.65 -13.74
C MET A 565 -19.52 -21.81 -13.06
N THR A 566 -19.48 -23.01 -13.64
CA THR A 566 -20.12 -24.21 -13.06
C THR A 566 -19.42 -24.78 -11.82
N ASP A 567 -18.27 -24.26 -11.42
CA ASP A 567 -17.65 -24.59 -10.12
C ASP A 567 -18.46 -24.00 -8.95
N ILE A 568 -19.23 -22.93 -9.21
CA ILE A 568 -20.18 -22.38 -8.26
C ILE A 568 -21.46 -23.23 -8.28
N LYS A 569 -21.70 -24.01 -7.23
CA LYS A 569 -22.87 -24.92 -7.17
C LYS A 569 -24.09 -24.22 -6.58
N GLU A 570 -23.92 -23.58 -5.43
CA GLU A 570 -24.96 -22.85 -4.72
C GLU A 570 -24.36 -21.59 -4.06
N PRO A 571 -25.07 -20.46 -4.07
CA PRO A 571 -26.30 -20.16 -4.83
C PRO A 571 -26.07 -20.18 -6.34
N LYS A 572 -27.15 -20.27 -7.16
CA LYS A 572 -27.06 -20.03 -8.60
C LYS A 572 -26.75 -18.56 -8.86
N VAL A 573 -25.75 -18.33 -9.71
CA VAL A 573 -25.26 -16.96 -10.01
C VAL A 573 -25.56 -16.60 -11.46
N ILE A 574 -25.98 -15.34 -11.66
CA ILE A 574 -26.16 -14.70 -12.95
C ILE A 574 -25.34 -13.41 -12.96
N VAL A 575 -24.45 -13.25 -13.93
CA VAL A 575 -23.70 -12.01 -14.16
C VAL A 575 -24.04 -11.48 -15.54
N THR A 576 -24.46 -10.23 -15.62
CA THR A 576 -24.86 -9.59 -16.88
C THR A 576 -23.65 -9.03 -17.63
N ALA A 577 -23.65 -9.15 -18.95
CA ALA A 577 -22.75 -8.47 -19.86
C ALA A 577 -23.45 -8.19 -21.20
N VAL A 578 -22.89 -7.35 -22.03
CA VAL A 578 -23.44 -7.04 -23.35
C VAL A 578 -22.49 -7.51 -24.43
N LEU A 579 -23.01 -8.30 -25.38
CA LEU A 579 -22.30 -8.66 -26.61
C LEU A 579 -22.32 -7.47 -27.56
N ALA A 580 -21.18 -6.86 -27.76
CA ALA A 580 -21.00 -5.63 -28.53
C ALA A 580 -20.36 -5.88 -29.93
N ASP A 581 -20.13 -7.14 -30.30
CA ASP A 581 -19.60 -7.55 -31.61
C ASP A 581 -20.69 -7.69 -32.69
N ARG A 582 -21.93 -7.30 -32.37
CA ARG A 582 -23.13 -7.47 -33.21
C ARG A 582 -24.08 -6.30 -33.14
N HIS A 583 -24.94 -6.19 -34.16
CA HIS A 583 -26.02 -5.22 -34.18
C HIS A 583 -27.37 -5.94 -34.48
N PRO A 584 -28.40 -5.74 -33.63
CA PRO A 584 -28.38 -5.02 -32.35
C PRO A 584 -27.52 -5.75 -31.30
N SER A 585 -26.93 -4.99 -30.35
CA SER A 585 -26.24 -5.52 -29.22
C SER A 585 -27.17 -6.39 -28.35
N GLN A 586 -26.65 -7.44 -27.74
CA GLN A 586 -27.48 -8.41 -27.01
C GLN A 586 -27.02 -8.54 -25.57
N LEU A 587 -28.00 -8.62 -24.65
CA LEU A 587 -27.71 -8.99 -23.27
C LEU A 587 -27.21 -10.45 -23.21
N HIS A 588 -26.09 -10.68 -22.58
CA HIS A 588 -25.55 -11.98 -22.26
C HIS A 588 -25.55 -12.21 -20.75
N LEU A 589 -26.00 -13.40 -20.35
CA LEU A 589 -26.00 -13.83 -18.95
C LEU A 589 -24.93 -14.91 -18.77
N PHE A 590 -23.89 -14.59 -18.02
CA PHE A 590 -22.95 -15.62 -17.50
C PHE A 590 -23.65 -16.35 -16.36
N ARG A 591 -23.74 -17.66 -16.46
CA ARG A 591 -24.52 -18.51 -15.55
C ARG A 591 -23.63 -19.53 -14.86
N SER A 592 -23.87 -19.78 -13.56
CA SER A 592 -23.22 -20.88 -12.84
C SER A 592 -23.89 -22.23 -13.08
N TYR A 593 -24.84 -22.33 -13.99
CA TYR A 593 -25.64 -23.50 -14.31
C TYR A 593 -25.92 -23.58 -15.81
N HIS A 594 -26.23 -24.76 -16.32
CA HIS A 594 -26.64 -24.91 -17.71
C HIS A 594 -28.08 -24.45 -17.90
N PRO A 595 -28.39 -23.66 -18.94
CA PRO A 595 -29.76 -23.29 -19.26
C PRO A 595 -30.61 -24.53 -19.59
N THR A 596 -31.84 -24.55 -19.14
CA THR A 596 -32.75 -25.68 -19.34
C THR A 596 -33.44 -25.65 -20.70
N LEU A 597 -33.56 -24.47 -21.31
CA LEU A 597 -33.98 -24.34 -22.70
C LEU A 597 -32.71 -24.25 -23.57
N GLN A 598 -32.58 -25.16 -24.53
CA GLN A 598 -31.59 -24.98 -25.61
C GLN A 598 -32.12 -23.86 -26.51
N THR A 599 -31.42 -22.74 -26.51
CA THR A 599 -31.61 -21.74 -27.57
C THR A 599 -31.20 -22.40 -28.90
N TYR A 600 -32.14 -22.56 -29.82
CA TYR A 600 -31.81 -22.96 -31.19
C TYR A 600 -30.76 -22.00 -31.73
N GLN A 601 -29.56 -22.46 -32.00
CA GLN A 601 -28.60 -21.71 -32.78
C GLN A 601 -29.22 -21.55 -34.18
N ASP A 602 -29.53 -20.34 -34.56
CA ASP A 602 -29.98 -20.00 -35.90
C ASP A 602 -28.80 -20.34 -36.84
N GLU A 603 -28.96 -21.38 -37.65
CA GLU A 603 -27.95 -21.86 -38.63
C GLU A 603 -27.53 -20.77 -39.64
N ASN A 604 -28.30 -19.69 -39.74
CA ASN A 604 -28.09 -18.54 -40.61
C ASN A 604 -27.26 -17.40 -39.99
N GLN A 605 -26.70 -17.59 -38.77
CA GLN A 605 -25.86 -16.54 -38.16
C GLN A 605 -24.49 -16.43 -38.89
N PRO A 606 -24.00 -15.20 -39.11
CA PRO A 606 -22.65 -14.99 -39.67
C PRO A 606 -21.57 -15.73 -38.89
N LYS A 607 -20.68 -16.43 -39.59
CA LYS A 607 -19.62 -17.27 -39.02
C LYS A 607 -18.58 -16.50 -38.21
N ASP A 608 -18.54 -15.18 -38.31
CA ASP A 608 -17.55 -14.30 -37.65
C ASP A 608 -17.99 -13.78 -36.29
N ARG A 609 -19.10 -14.25 -35.73
CA ARG A 609 -19.58 -13.81 -34.40
C ARG A 609 -19.07 -14.70 -33.30
N LEU A 610 -18.69 -14.08 -32.18
CA LEU A 610 -18.37 -14.83 -30.98
C LEU A 610 -19.62 -15.57 -30.51
N VAL A 611 -19.58 -16.91 -30.51
CA VAL A 611 -20.56 -17.74 -29.84
C VAL A 611 -20.05 -17.90 -28.40
N PRO A 612 -20.79 -17.40 -27.38
CA PRO A 612 -20.37 -17.58 -26.01
C PRO A 612 -20.21 -19.06 -25.68
N SER A 613 -19.08 -19.41 -25.07
CA SER A 613 -18.84 -20.77 -24.59
C SER A 613 -19.92 -21.21 -23.59
N PRO A 614 -20.18 -22.51 -23.44
CA PRO A 614 -21.09 -23.00 -22.41
C PRO A 614 -20.55 -22.70 -20.99
N PRO A 615 -21.42 -22.68 -19.96
CA PRO A 615 -21.05 -22.27 -18.60
C PRO A 615 -19.86 -23.02 -17.96
N ASP A 616 -19.65 -24.28 -18.35
CA ASP A 616 -18.54 -25.11 -17.91
C ASP A 616 -17.18 -24.80 -18.57
N GLU A 617 -17.17 -23.91 -19.56
CA GLU A 617 -15.96 -23.36 -20.19
C GLU A 617 -15.76 -21.87 -19.87
N GLN A 618 -16.75 -21.20 -19.26
CA GLN A 618 -16.69 -19.78 -18.93
C GLN A 618 -15.92 -19.54 -17.64
N LEU A 619 -14.78 -18.84 -17.72
CA LEU A 619 -13.97 -18.49 -16.55
C LEU A 619 -14.68 -17.46 -15.68
N ILE A 620 -14.69 -17.67 -14.36
CA ILE A 620 -15.33 -16.77 -13.38
C ILE A 620 -14.71 -15.37 -13.45
N TRP A 621 -13.38 -15.27 -13.49
CA TRP A 621 -12.71 -13.97 -13.57
C TRP A 621 -13.03 -13.23 -14.87
N LEU A 622 -13.24 -13.96 -15.98
CA LEU A 622 -13.59 -13.35 -17.26
C LEU A 622 -15.04 -12.86 -17.27
N ALA A 623 -15.95 -13.57 -16.63
CA ALA A 623 -17.34 -13.11 -16.43
C ALA A 623 -17.35 -11.81 -15.62
N ALA A 624 -16.58 -11.74 -14.52
CA ALA A 624 -16.37 -10.53 -13.72
C ALA A 624 -15.80 -9.38 -14.55
N ARG A 625 -14.73 -9.65 -15.33
CA ARG A 625 -14.07 -8.66 -16.19
C ARG A 625 -15.00 -8.13 -17.30
N SER A 626 -15.80 -9.03 -17.88
CA SER A 626 -16.76 -8.69 -18.95
C SER A 626 -17.87 -7.79 -18.43
N SER A 627 -18.43 -8.12 -17.26
CA SER A 627 -19.47 -7.32 -16.62
C SER A 627 -18.96 -5.95 -16.15
N GLY A 628 -17.68 -5.87 -15.74
CA GLY A 628 -17.04 -4.63 -15.30
C GLY A 628 -16.33 -3.85 -16.41
N ALA A 629 -16.58 -4.14 -17.68
CA ALA A 629 -16.00 -3.43 -18.83
C ALA A 629 -16.78 -2.16 -19.18
N ALA A 630 -16.91 -1.24 -18.22
CA ALA A 630 -17.67 0.00 -18.38
C ALA A 630 -17.07 0.86 -19.50
N PRO A 631 -17.86 1.27 -20.51
CA PRO A 631 -17.40 2.13 -21.58
C PRO A 631 -16.79 3.42 -21.05
N THR A 632 -15.73 3.90 -21.68
CA THR A 632 -14.89 5.03 -21.27
C THR A 632 -13.98 4.78 -20.07
N TYR A 633 -14.29 3.80 -19.20
CA TYR A 633 -13.45 3.42 -18.04
C TYR A 633 -12.48 2.30 -18.39
N PHE A 634 -12.97 1.25 -19.08
CA PHE A 634 -12.13 0.12 -19.49
C PHE A 634 -12.41 -0.27 -20.95
N ASN A 635 -11.40 -0.80 -21.60
CA ASN A 635 -11.58 -1.42 -22.89
C ASN A 635 -12.46 -2.68 -22.77
N GLN A 636 -13.15 -3.05 -23.84
CA GLN A 636 -13.98 -4.26 -23.92
C GLN A 636 -13.17 -5.52 -23.57
N ALA A 637 -13.82 -6.48 -22.94
CA ALA A 637 -13.25 -7.78 -22.62
C ALA A 637 -13.64 -8.78 -23.71
N LYS A 638 -12.76 -9.07 -24.66
CA LYS A 638 -13.09 -9.79 -25.90
C LYS A 638 -14.21 -9.06 -26.66
N ALA A 639 -15.38 -9.70 -26.80
CA ALA A 639 -16.55 -9.12 -27.44
C ALA A 639 -17.57 -8.51 -26.44
N PHE A 640 -17.22 -8.47 -25.13
CA PHE A 640 -18.14 -8.04 -24.09
C PHE A 640 -17.83 -6.62 -23.61
N VAL A 641 -18.89 -5.89 -23.31
CA VAL A 641 -18.89 -4.64 -22.55
C VAL A 641 -19.78 -4.78 -21.31
N ASP A 642 -19.74 -3.79 -20.41
CA ASP A 642 -20.47 -3.80 -19.15
C ASP A 642 -21.96 -4.07 -19.36
N GLY A 643 -22.51 -4.96 -18.52
CA GLY A 643 -23.93 -5.29 -18.52
C GLY A 643 -24.85 -4.11 -18.23
N GLY A 644 -24.31 -3.08 -17.56
CA GLY A 644 -25.03 -1.84 -17.24
C GLY A 644 -25.57 -1.08 -18.44
N MET A 645 -25.01 -1.31 -19.62
CA MET A 645 -25.51 -0.69 -20.86
C MET A 645 -26.91 -1.19 -21.29
N ILE A 646 -27.37 -2.32 -20.77
CA ILE A 646 -28.73 -2.87 -21.09
C ILE A 646 -29.50 -3.18 -19.81
N ALA A 647 -28.84 -3.75 -18.79
CA ALA A 647 -29.46 -4.28 -17.57
C ALA A 647 -28.68 -3.86 -16.33
N ASN A 648 -28.54 -2.53 -16.05
CA ASN A 648 -27.83 -2.04 -14.88
C ASN A 648 -28.52 -2.46 -13.57
N ASN A 649 -29.84 -2.54 -13.56
CA ASN A 649 -30.63 -3.22 -12.54
C ASN A 649 -31.05 -4.59 -13.11
N PRO A 650 -30.44 -5.71 -12.69
CA PRO A 650 -30.68 -7.01 -13.31
C PRO A 650 -31.97 -7.70 -12.84
N THR A 651 -32.81 -7.04 -12.04
CA THR A 651 -33.94 -7.71 -11.38
C THR A 651 -34.92 -8.33 -12.36
N LEU A 652 -35.35 -7.60 -13.38
CA LEU A 652 -36.31 -8.11 -14.39
C LEU A 652 -35.74 -9.25 -15.22
N ASP A 653 -34.48 -9.11 -15.63
CA ASP A 653 -33.79 -10.13 -16.40
C ASP A 653 -33.61 -11.41 -15.60
N THR A 654 -33.33 -11.27 -14.30
CA THR A 654 -33.23 -12.39 -13.35
C THR A 654 -34.59 -13.09 -13.19
N LEU A 655 -35.67 -12.36 -13.00
CA LEU A 655 -37.01 -12.94 -12.88
C LEU A 655 -37.41 -13.67 -14.19
N THR A 656 -37.08 -13.10 -15.32
CA THR A 656 -37.33 -13.70 -16.64
C THR A 656 -36.51 -14.98 -16.81
N GLU A 657 -35.22 -14.96 -16.44
CA GLU A 657 -34.34 -16.12 -16.52
C GLU A 657 -34.82 -17.28 -15.62
N ILE A 658 -35.20 -16.99 -14.36
CA ILE A 658 -35.73 -18.00 -13.44
C ILE A 658 -37.05 -18.61 -14.01
N HIS A 659 -37.92 -17.75 -14.61
CA HIS A 659 -39.13 -18.24 -15.25
C HIS A 659 -38.83 -19.17 -16.43
N GLN A 660 -37.91 -18.78 -17.32
CA GLN A 660 -37.46 -19.60 -18.45
C GLN A 660 -36.82 -20.91 -17.98
N TYR A 661 -35.97 -20.84 -16.93
CA TYR A 661 -35.37 -22.03 -16.33
C TYR A 661 -36.43 -23.01 -15.84
N ASN A 662 -37.43 -22.53 -15.11
CA ASN A 662 -38.55 -23.36 -14.62
C ASN A 662 -39.42 -23.90 -15.77
N CYS A 663 -39.65 -23.14 -16.82
CA CYS A 663 -40.37 -23.63 -18.02
C CYS A 663 -39.58 -24.76 -18.71
N GLY A 664 -38.26 -24.59 -18.84
CA GLY A 664 -37.39 -25.63 -19.41
C GLY A 664 -37.40 -26.92 -18.62
N LEU A 665 -37.41 -26.86 -17.30
CA LEU A 665 -37.55 -28.05 -16.44
C LEU A 665 -38.88 -28.78 -16.70
N LYS A 666 -39.97 -28.02 -16.84
CA LYS A 666 -41.29 -28.63 -17.20
C LYS A 666 -41.24 -29.34 -18.55
N LEU A 667 -40.62 -28.73 -19.58
CA LEU A 667 -40.50 -29.33 -20.92
C LEU A 667 -39.61 -30.57 -20.93
N ARG A 668 -38.66 -30.70 -19.97
CA ARG A 668 -37.81 -31.91 -19.80
C ARG A 668 -38.44 -32.99 -18.93
N ASN A 669 -39.71 -32.85 -18.56
CA ASN A 669 -40.40 -33.72 -17.59
C ASN A 669 -39.74 -33.73 -16.19
N GLU A 670 -39.01 -32.68 -15.87
CA GLU A 670 -38.37 -32.47 -14.54
C GLU A 670 -39.18 -31.51 -13.68
N GLY A 671 -40.53 -31.50 -13.86
CA GLY A 671 -41.45 -30.57 -13.19
C GLY A 671 -41.39 -30.59 -11.67
N HIS A 672 -40.92 -31.73 -11.07
CA HIS A 672 -40.71 -31.86 -9.64
C HIS A 672 -39.58 -30.98 -9.08
N LEU A 673 -38.65 -30.50 -9.94
CA LEU A 673 -37.56 -29.57 -9.59
C LEU A 673 -37.97 -28.10 -9.69
N VAL A 674 -39.14 -27.82 -10.26
CA VAL A 674 -39.63 -26.45 -10.41
C VAL A 674 -39.95 -25.81 -9.07
N LYS A 675 -39.33 -24.69 -8.81
CA LYS A 675 -39.58 -23.88 -7.61
C LYS A 675 -40.02 -22.46 -8.03
N PRO A 676 -41.17 -21.99 -7.57
CA PRO A 676 -41.58 -20.61 -7.79
C PRO A 676 -40.71 -19.63 -7.01
N ILE A 677 -40.71 -18.37 -7.38
CA ILE A 677 -40.04 -17.30 -6.63
C ILE A 677 -40.84 -16.99 -5.38
N GLY A 678 -40.17 -16.99 -4.23
CA GLY A 678 -40.76 -16.72 -2.92
C GLY A 678 -40.52 -15.31 -2.40
N CYS A 679 -39.37 -14.72 -2.69
CA CYS A 679 -39.09 -13.34 -2.35
C CYS A 679 -37.96 -12.79 -3.23
N VAL A 680 -37.95 -11.48 -3.41
CA VAL A 680 -36.92 -10.76 -4.18
C VAL A 680 -36.39 -9.60 -3.34
N VAL A 681 -35.08 -9.56 -3.17
CA VAL A 681 -34.36 -8.44 -2.57
C VAL A 681 -33.51 -7.80 -3.68
N SER A 682 -33.72 -6.53 -3.95
CA SER A 682 -33.03 -5.75 -4.97
C SER A 682 -32.27 -4.60 -4.29
N LEU A 683 -30.95 -4.56 -4.50
CA LEU A 683 -30.08 -3.55 -3.89
C LEU A 683 -29.50 -2.62 -4.94
N GLY A 684 -29.66 -1.31 -4.71
CA GLY A 684 -29.15 -0.26 -5.58
C GLY A 684 -27.86 0.38 -5.07
N THR A 685 -27.11 0.95 -5.99
CA THR A 685 -25.83 1.63 -5.74
C THR A 685 -25.99 3.12 -5.43
N GLY A 686 -27.16 3.52 -4.97
CA GLY A 686 -27.49 4.86 -4.54
C GLY A 686 -28.34 5.66 -5.55
N ARG A 687 -29.30 6.44 -5.00
CA ARG A 687 -30.14 7.34 -5.76
C ARG A 687 -29.48 8.71 -5.82
N ILE A 688 -29.12 9.10 -7.05
CA ILE A 688 -28.45 10.37 -7.33
C ILE A 688 -29.48 11.52 -7.26
N PRO A 689 -29.13 12.68 -6.68
CA PRO A 689 -30.00 13.83 -6.69
C PRO A 689 -30.25 14.35 -8.12
N VAL A 690 -31.48 14.74 -8.40
CA VAL A 690 -31.84 15.35 -9.70
C VAL A 690 -31.17 16.70 -9.80
N THR A 691 -30.29 16.89 -10.78
CA THR A 691 -29.62 18.15 -11.06
C THR A 691 -30.09 18.75 -12.38
N SER A 692 -30.02 20.09 -12.50
CA SER A 692 -30.36 20.75 -13.75
C SER A 692 -29.28 20.50 -14.80
N VAL A 693 -29.68 20.03 -15.98
CA VAL A 693 -28.78 19.79 -17.11
C VAL A 693 -28.85 20.94 -18.11
N GLN A 694 -27.72 21.27 -18.74
CA GLN A 694 -27.69 22.22 -19.85
C GLN A 694 -28.58 21.72 -21.00
N SER A 695 -29.26 22.66 -21.71
CA SER A 695 -30.12 22.29 -22.85
C SER A 695 -29.35 21.53 -23.91
N VAL A 696 -29.92 20.39 -24.34
CA VAL A 696 -29.38 19.56 -25.42
C VAL A 696 -29.75 20.22 -26.76
N ASN A 697 -28.86 21.04 -27.29
CA ASN A 697 -29.03 21.68 -28.61
C ASN A 697 -28.04 21.08 -29.60
N VAL A 698 -28.54 20.24 -30.50
CA VAL A 698 -27.78 19.70 -31.64
C VAL A 698 -28.21 20.44 -32.89
N PHE A 699 -27.33 21.23 -33.49
CA PHE A 699 -27.59 22.04 -34.67
C PHE A 699 -26.36 22.01 -35.61
N ARG A 700 -26.58 22.43 -36.85
CA ARG A 700 -25.48 22.54 -37.83
C ARG A 700 -24.68 23.80 -37.51
N PRO A 701 -23.36 23.71 -37.27
CA PRO A 701 -22.54 24.86 -36.92
C PRO A 701 -22.32 25.78 -38.12
N GLU A 702 -22.49 27.09 -37.94
CA GLU A 702 -22.23 28.11 -38.95
C GLU A 702 -20.91 28.84 -38.74
N GLY A 703 -20.26 28.63 -37.58
CA GLY A 703 -18.96 29.23 -37.24
C GLY A 703 -18.20 28.49 -36.17
N ILE A 704 -16.92 28.90 -35.90
CA ILE A 704 -16.00 28.24 -34.96
C ILE A 704 -16.55 28.22 -33.51
N LEU A 705 -17.24 29.27 -33.09
CA LEU A 705 -17.89 29.34 -31.77
C LEU A 705 -19.06 28.38 -31.62
N ASP A 706 -19.73 28.07 -32.73
CA ASP A 706 -20.84 27.14 -32.76
C ASP A 706 -20.38 25.68 -32.68
N VAL A 707 -19.15 25.39 -33.14
CA VAL A 707 -18.54 24.06 -32.99
C VAL A 707 -18.41 23.68 -31.52
N LYS A 708 -18.00 24.60 -30.64
CA LYS A 708 -17.94 24.33 -29.19
C LYS A 708 -19.32 24.07 -28.59
N ARG A 709 -20.34 24.82 -29.03
CA ARG A 709 -21.74 24.60 -28.59
C ARG A 709 -22.28 23.27 -29.11
N LEU A 710 -21.95 22.91 -30.36
CA LEU A 710 -22.34 21.63 -30.94
C LEU A 710 -21.70 20.47 -30.19
N VAL A 711 -20.39 20.55 -29.90
CA VAL A 711 -19.66 19.52 -29.12
C VAL A 711 -20.30 19.39 -27.72
N ASN A 712 -20.55 20.49 -27.03
CA ASN A 712 -21.22 20.46 -25.73
C ASN A 712 -22.65 19.85 -25.82
N GLY A 713 -23.45 20.22 -26.82
CA GLY A 713 -24.78 19.66 -27.05
C GLY A 713 -24.73 18.16 -27.39
N PHE A 714 -23.78 17.74 -28.21
CA PHE A 714 -23.57 16.33 -28.53
C PHE A 714 -23.12 15.54 -27.29
N THR A 715 -22.18 16.09 -26.50
CA THR A 715 -21.76 15.47 -25.25
C THR A 715 -22.92 15.34 -24.26
N ALA A 716 -23.74 16.36 -24.12
CA ALA A 716 -24.95 16.31 -23.27
C ALA A 716 -25.93 15.24 -23.76
N LEU A 717 -26.13 15.10 -25.08
CA LEU A 717 -26.99 14.05 -25.66
C LEU A 717 -26.43 12.65 -25.38
N VAL A 718 -25.14 12.45 -25.57
CA VAL A 718 -24.45 11.17 -25.27
C VAL A 718 -24.57 10.83 -23.78
N ASN A 719 -24.33 11.79 -22.89
CA ASN A 719 -24.48 11.58 -21.44
C ASN A 719 -25.94 11.20 -21.11
N MET A 720 -26.92 11.90 -21.65
CA MET A 720 -28.34 11.56 -21.44
C MET A 720 -28.69 10.15 -21.94
N MET A 721 -28.12 9.73 -23.08
CA MET A 721 -28.31 8.36 -23.59
C MET A 721 -27.66 7.32 -22.67
N VAL A 722 -26.46 7.61 -22.16
CA VAL A 722 -25.77 6.73 -21.22
C VAL A 722 -26.53 6.65 -19.90
N ASP A 723 -27.00 7.78 -19.37
CA ASP A 723 -27.83 7.84 -18.14
C ASP A 723 -29.10 7.02 -18.28
N GLN A 724 -29.79 7.10 -19.44
CA GLN A 724 -30.97 6.29 -19.69
C GLN A 724 -30.67 4.80 -19.88
N ALA A 725 -29.55 4.47 -20.55
CA ALA A 725 -29.15 3.09 -20.75
C ALA A 725 -28.70 2.42 -19.42
N THR A 726 -28.07 3.19 -18.55
CA THR A 726 -27.55 2.70 -17.25
C THR A 726 -28.53 2.93 -16.08
N LEU A 727 -29.78 3.24 -16.35
CA LEU A 727 -30.75 3.56 -15.32
C LEU A 727 -31.04 2.37 -14.41
N SER A 728 -30.86 2.56 -13.12
CA SER A 728 -31.09 1.53 -12.08
C SER A 728 -32.36 1.74 -11.30
N GLU A 729 -32.85 2.98 -11.24
CA GLU A 729 -34.02 3.43 -10.46
C GLU A 729 -35.19 3.80 -11.36
N GLY A 730 -36.35 4.08 -10.78
CA GLY A 730 -37.58 4.45 -11.49
C GLY A 730 -38.12 3.29 -12.33
N PRO A 731 -38.21 3.39 -13.68
CA PRO A 731 -38.89 2.39 -14.51
C PRO A 731 -38.43 0.94 -14.34
N PRO A 732 -37.15 0.61 -14.19
CA PRO A 732 -36.74 -0.78 -13.91
C PRO A 732 -37.28 -1.29 -12.56
N VAL A 733 -37.23 -0.48 -11.51
CA VAL A 733 -37.77 -0.82 -10.19
C VAL A 733 -39.27 -0.94 -10.21
N ASP A 734 -39.99 0.03 -10.85
CA ASP A 734 -41.45 0.05 -10.93
C ASP A 734 -42.00 -1.17 -11.66
N ARG A 735 -41.34 -1.59 -12.75
CA ARG A 735 -41.73 -2.80 -13.51
C ARG A 735 -41.48 -4.05 -12.66
N SER A 736 -40.34 -4.13 -11.97
CA SER A 736 -40.01 -5.26 -11.10
C SER A 736 -41.00 -5.37 -9.93
N ARG A 737 -41.36 -4.23 -9.31
CA ARG A 737 -42.35 -4.15 -8.23
C ARG A 737 -43.74 -4.58 -8.72
N ALA A 738 -44.17 -4.06 -9.87
CA ALA A 738 -45.45 -4.42 -10.46
C ALA A 738 -45.54 -5.91 -10.79
N TRP A 739 -44.47 -6.48 -11.36
CA TRP A 739 -44.39 -7.91 -11.66
C TRP A 739 -44.50 -8.77 -10.41
N CYS A 740 -43.70 -8.43 -9.39
CA CYS A 740 -43.75 -9.14 -8.12
C CYS A 740 -45.14 -9.03 -7.45
N SER A 741 -45.72 -7.82 -7.43
CA SER A 741 -47.05 -7.58 -6.88
C SER A 741 -48.15 -8.40 -7.58
N MET A 742 -48.14 -8.45 -8.91
CA MET A 742 -49.08 -9.26 -9.68
C MET A 742 -48.99 -10.76 -9.40
N LEU A 743 -47.80 -11.24 -9.02
CA LEU A 743 -47.54 -12.66 -8.73
C LEU A 743 -47.59 -12.97 -7.23
N ASN A 744 -47.98 -12.01 -6.38
CA ASN A 744 -47.91 -12.10 -4.92
C ASN A 744 -46.52 -12.53 -4.41
N ILE A 745 -45.46 -11.98 -5.00
CA ILE A 745 -44.09 -12.19 -4.62
C ILE A 745 -43.64 -11.00 -3.77
N PRO A 746 -43.23 -11.19 -2.51
CA PRO A 746 -42.62 -10.15 -1.70
C PRO A 746 -41.42 -9.53 -2.39
N PHE A 747 -41.41 -8.20 -2.54
CA PHE A 747 -40.37 -7.44 -3.19
C PHE A 747 -39.82 -6.38 -2.21
N CYS A 748 -38.52 -6.38 -1.99
CA CYS A 748 -37.82 -5.39 -1.19
C CYS A 748 -36.75 -4.67 -2.02
N ARG A 749 -36.92 -3.37 -2.23
CA ARG A 749 -35.87 -2.51 -2.80
C ARG A 749 -35.20 -1.74 -1.68
N LEU A 750 -33.87 -1.78 -1.64
CA LEU A 750 -33.04 -0.93 -0.78
C LEU A 750 -32.05 -0.18 -1.67
N SER A 751 -32.13 1.15 -1.64
CA SER A 751 -31.24 2.02 -2.42
C SER A 751 -31.08 3.36 -1.67
N PRO A 752 -29.94 3.65 -1.06
CA PRO A 752 -29.73 4.86 -0.27
C PRO A 752 -29.80 6.11 -1.15
N ARG A 753 -30.36 7.18 -0.61
CA ARG A 753 -30.25 8.49 -1.24
C ARG A 753 -28.88 9.06 -0.91
N ILE A 754 -28.14 9.47 -1.95
CA ILE A 754 -26.80 10.07 -1.81
C ILE A 754 -26.87 11.57 -2.09
N SER A 755 -26.01 12.36 -1.43
CA SER A 755 -26.03 13.82 -1.50
C SER A 755 -25.55 14.39 -2.82
N GLU A 756 -24.69 13.65 -3.52
CA GLU A 756 -24.11 14.06 -4.79
C GLU A 756 -23.87 12.85 -5.72
N ASP A 757 -23.60 13.12 -6.98
CA ASP A 757 -23.24 12.08 -7.96
C ASP A 757 -21.74 11.74 -7.79
N PHE A 758 -21.44 10.80 -6.89
CA PHE A 758 -20.07 10.32 -6.72
C PHE A 758 -19.61 9.58 -7.99
N PRO A 759 -18.46 9.94 -8.60
CA PRO A 759 -17.94 9.24 -9.77
C PRO A 759 -17.76 7.74 -9.51
N LEU A 760 -17.97 6.91 -10.53
CA LEU A 760 -17.83 5.46 -10.43
C LEU A 760 -16.40 5.01 -10.09
N ASP A 761 -15.41 5.85 -10.37
CA ASP A 761 -13.98 5.70 -10.06
C ASP A 761 -13.50 6.66 -8.98
N CYS A 762 -14.40 7.11 -8.09
CA CYS A 762 -14.03 7.97 -6.97
C CYS A 762 -12.96 7.28 -6.11
N HIS A 763 -11.84 7.95 -5.90
CA HIS A 763 -10.71 7.47 -5.09
C HIS A 763 -10.43 8.39 -3.87
N ASP A 764 -11.14 9.51 -3.74
CA ASP A 764 -11.01 10.38 -2.57
C ASP A 764 -11.62 9.74 -1.32
N ASP A 765 -10.80 9.55 -0.29
CA ASP A 765 -11.22 8.90 0.95
C ASP A 765 -12.36 9.63 1.67
N LYS A 766 -12.42 10.97 1.60
CA LYS A 766 -13.48 11.75 2.25
C LYS A 766 -14.83 11.53 1.57
N SER A 767 -14.86 11.58 0.25
CA SER A 767 -16.06 11.30 -0.55
C SER A 767 -16.57 9.88 -0.30
N ILE A 768 -15.66 8.90 -0.23
CA ILE A 768 -16.00 7.51 0.07
C ILE A 768 -16.59 7.39 1.49
N ILE A 769 -15.98 8.00 2.49
CA ILE A 769 -16.49 8.01 3.87
C ILE A 769 -17.86 8.70 3.94
N GLN A 770 -18.04 9.82 3.23
CA GLN A 770 -19.33 10.52 3.16
C GLN A 770 -20.43 9.63 2.57
N MET A 771 -20.17 9.03 1.41
CA MET A 771 -21.09 8.12 0.73
C MET A 771 -21.46 6.92 1.62
N MET A 772 -20.49 6.32 2.28
CA MET A 772 -20.71 5.21 3.21
C MET A 772 -21.46 5.64 4.46
N TRP A 773 -21.22 6.86 4.96
CA TRP A 773 -21.97 7.42 6.08
C TRP A 773 -23.44 7.65 5.75
N GLU A 774 -23.74 8.20 4.59
CA GLU A 774 -25.11 8.37 4.10
C GLU A 774 -25.82 7.01 4.01
N THR A 775 -25.14 6.00 3.52
CA THR A 775 -25.65 4.62 3.50
C THR A 775 -25.92 4.09 4.90
N GLN A 776 -25.04 4.37 5.86
CA GLN A 776 -25.26 3.97 7.26
C GLN A 776 -26.52 4.64 7.84
N CYS A 777 -26.71 5.92 7.58
CA CYS A 777 -27.92 6.66 7.98
C CYS A 777 -29.19 6.03 7.36
N TYR A 778 -29.12 5.68 6.08
CA TYR A 778 -30.21 5.00 5.37
C TYR A 778 -30.54 3.63 5.98
N ILE A 779 -29.53 2.81 6.28
CA ILE A 779 -29.70 1.52 6.95
C ILE A 779 -30.41 1.68 8.28
N VAL A 780 -30.01 2.67 9.08
CA VAL A 780 -30.65 2.95 10.39
C VAL A 780 -32.11 3.39 10.22
N ALA A 781 -32.37 4.29 9.26
CA ALA A 781 -33.73 4.74 8.96
C ALA A 781 -34.65 3.59 8.51
N ASN A 782 -34.10 2.61 7.79
CA ASN A 782 -34.83 1.46 7.25
C ASN A 782 -34.62 0.18 8.10
N LYS A 783 -34.15 0.31 9.34
CA LYS A 783 -33.82 -0.84 10.17
C LYS A 783 -35.00 -1.82 10.36
N ALA A 784 -36.20 -1.31 10.59
CA ALA A 784 -37.37 -2.16 10.74
C ALA A 784 -37.63 -3.03 9.50
N LYS A 785 -37.45 -2.48 8.30
CA LYS A 785 -37.59 -3.17 7.01
C LYS A 785 -36.50 -4.23 6.83
N ILE A 786 -35.25 -3.88 7.16
CA ILE A 786 -34.09 -4.78 7.09
C ILE A 786 -34.26 -5.94 8.10
N ASP A 787 -34.68 -5.65 9.33
CA ASP A 787 -34.92 -6.65 10.37
C ASP A 787 -36.04 -7.63 9.96
N LYS A 788 -37.11 -7.17 9.27
CA LYS A 788 -38.16 -8.05 8.73
C LYS A 788 -37.60 -8.99 7.66
N VAL A 789 -36.83 -8.45 6.71
CA VAL A 789 -36.15 -9.26 5.68
C VAL A 789 -35.22 -10.28 6.33
N GLY A 790 -34.40 -9.86 7.29
CA GLY A 790 -33.47 -10.76 8.01
C GLY A 790 -34.20 -11.88 8.74
N LYS A 791 -35.29 -11.57 9.45
CA LYS A 791 -36.11 -12.58 10.14
C LYS A 791 -36.71 -13.59 9.18
N LEU A 792 -37.24 -13.15 8.02
CA LEU A 792 -37.75 -14.05 7.00
C LEU A 792 -36.66 -14.98 6.47
N LEU A 793 -35.49 -14.45 6.13
CA LEU A 793 -34.37 -15.26 5.64
C LEU A 793 -33.89 -16.26 6.68
N ARG A 794 -33.86 -15.87 7.97
CA ARG A 794 -33.48 -16.73 9.09
C ARG A 794 -34.48 -17.87 9.30
N SER A 795 -35.77 -17.59 9.32
CA SER A 795 -36.82 -18.61 9.54
C SER A 795 -36.75 -19.71 8.48
N ILE A 796 -36.46 -19.35 7.22
CA ILE A 796 -36.31 -20.32 6.12
C ILE A 796 -35.03 -21.16 6.27
N TYR A 797 -33.93 -20.56 6.75
CA TYR A 797 -32.66 -21.25 6.96
C TYR A 797 -32.77 -22.29 8.07
N ASP A 798 -33.40 -21.92 9.19
CA ASP A 798 -33.57 -22.84 10.33
C ASP A 798 -34.38 -24.08 9.98
N VAL A 799 -35.41 -23.93 9.15
CA VAL A 799 -36.21 -25.08 8.68
C VAL A 799 -35.46 -25.96 7.66
N LYS A 800 -34.49 -25.43 6.91
CA LYS A 800 -33.64 -26.23 6.01
C LYS A 800 -32.63 -27.11 6.75
N ASN A 801 -32.27 -26.73 7.98
CA ASN A 801 -31.22 -27.42 8.74
C ASN A 801 -31.75 -28.30 9.88
N VAL A 802 -33.09 -28.39 10.03
CA VAL A 802 -33.79 -29.35 10.88
C VAL A 802 -34.28 -30.52 10.02
#